data_3593c0872d75339de0af82278da33591
#
_entry.id   3593c0872d75339de0af82278da33591
#
_cell.length_a   1.000
_cell.length_b   1.000
_cell.length_c   1.000
_cell.angle_alpha   90.00
_cell.angle_beta   90.00
_cell.angle_gamma   90.00
#
_symmetry.space_group_name_H-M   'P 1'
#
loop_
_entity.id
_entity.type
_entity.pdbx_description
1 polymer ?
#
loop_
_entity_poly.entity_id
_entity_poly.type
_entity_poly.pdbx_seq_one_letter_code
_entity_poly.pdbx_strand_id
1 'polypeptide(L)'
;MPNEKDSRTTPAGASKANGNDLRVIGVPRRRVDARAKVTGQTRFADDIFLPRMAHCKLLRSPHPHARIRKIDTSRAAVHPGVYLVLTGKDVPIQYGILPVSQDEQALCVDRVRHVGDPVAAVIAREELTAFEALDLIDVDYDILTTICDPEEALATPEPRIHEYGEGGNIHKLVALEFGNVEEGFAEADEVFEDTFFFQGNTHLPIEQHASVAIKDPDGKLTSWSSTQTPHYLHRALAKVLEMPAAHIRVIGTPNGGGFGGKSDPFNHEIVVAKAALILDRPVKICLTREEVFYCHRGRHPVLMKFKTAVKKDGAITGMHLQTLIDGGAYGSYGVASTFYAGALQTTTYHVPRYRYQGCRTFTNKPPCGPKRGHGTPQPRFGQEVQLDKIAEKLKIDPADLRLRIVESPNAVTANFLRLGTVNLAECIRRIVKVSGWKEKFRKLPEGRGLGLACSAYLTGAGLPIYWNKMPHSGVQLKFDRSGGVSIFCGATEIGQGSDDVLAGIVAEVLGIDTFDIRLFTGDTDLGPVDLGSYSSRVTLMAGNAALQAAERGKAIIADAVAEKLEIPKERLRFADKRVFDSAAPEKGLTFQEAVCLAEARFGTIGTVGSYTPPKSPALYKGGGVGPSPTYSYSAAVVEVEVNPVTGWVTVPRIWIAHDIGRALNPTLVRGQVEGSVYMGLGEALMEEQEFRRLPKKLSHALVHKFPSILEYKSPTSLDMPEVITELIEEPDPRGPFGAKEVGQGPLLPIMPAVANAVYDAVGVRIDEIPVTPEKIMKALAEKKAGRDPRFGPTHFPHVNWPEALRVPPPWEGGDGNAINDVPRREKPRREKEKVLAP
;
A
#
# COMPACT_ATOMS: atom_id res chain seq x y z
N MET A 1 -47.75 9.42 -2.81
CA MET A 1 -46.71 10.06 -1.98
C MET A 1 -46.12 11.19 -2.80
N PRO A 2 -46.00 12.41 -2.30
CA PRO A 2 -45.66 13.58 -3.11
C PRO A 2 -44.21 13.66 -3.47
N ASN A 3 -43.93 14.15 -4.67
CA ASN A 3 -42.63 14.47 -5.23
C ASN A 3 -41.92 15.50 -4.35
N GLU A 4 -40.84 15.10 -3.69
CA GLU A 4 -39.84 16.03 -3.16
C GLU A 4 -39.01 16.60 -4.31
N LYS A 5 -39.17 17.86 -4.58
CA LYS A 5 -38.33 18.67 -5.45
C LYS A 5 -36.94 18.73 -4.80
N ASP A 6 -35.97 18.09 -5.45
CA ASP A 6 -34.54 18.13 -5.11
C ASP A 6 -34.04 19.58 -5.26
N SER A 7 -33.95 20.29 -4.14
CA SER A 7 -33.44 21.66 -4.10
C SER A 7 -31.91 21.61 -4.20
N ARG A 8 -31.37 21.70 -5.43
CA ARG A 8 -29.95 21.91 -5.70
C ARG A 8 -29.57 23.35 -5.35
N THR A 9 -29.24 23.60 -4.11
CA THR A 9 -28.48 24.81 -3.74
C THR A 9 -26.99 24.51 -3.87
N THR A 10 -26.39 24.97 -4.96
CA THR A 10 -24.94 25.08 -5.12
C THR A 10 -24.43 26.09 -4.09
N PRO A 11 -23.45 25.76 -3.22
CA PRO A 11 -22.85 26.78 -2.37
C PRO A 11 -22.09 27.78 -3.25
N ALA A 12 -22.54 29.02 -3.23
CA ALA A 12 -21.80 30.13 -3.81
C ALA A 12 -20.52 30.34 -2.99
N GLY A 13 -19.36 29.98 -3.55
CA GLY A 13 -18.06 30.11 -2.91
C GLY A 13 -16.94 29.29 -3.54
N ALA A 14 -17.00 28.98 -4.84
CA ALA A 14 -15.85 28.44 -5.53
C ALA A 14 -14.79 29.55 -5.69
N SER A 15 -13.66 29.42 -5.00
CA SER A 15 -12.53 30.34 -5.17
C SER A 15 -12.08 30.32 -6.63
N LYS A 16 -12.08 31.46 -7.28
CA LYS A 16 -11.40 31.70 -8.55
C LYS A 16 -9.89 31.61 -8.32
N ALA A 17 -9.34 30.39 -8.44
CA ALA A 17 -7.91 30.20 -8.45
C ALA A 17 -7.50 29.56 -9.79
N ASN A 18 -6.75 30.30 -10.55
CA ASN A 18 -6.00 29.89 -11.73
C ASN A 18 -6.79 29.32 -12.92
N GLY A 19 -7.32 30.21 -13.77
CA GLY A 19 -7.33 30.12 -15.24
C GLY A 19 -7.97 28.92 -15.97
N ASN A 20 -8.38 27.85 -15.33
CA ASN A 20 -9.05 26.73 -15.95
C ASN A 20 -10.48 26.60 -15.40
N ASP A 21 -11.45 26.71 -16.30
CA ASP A 21 -12.89 26.59 -16.01
C ASP A 21 -13.30 25.11 -15.84
N LEU A 22 -12.70 24.41 -14.82
CA LEU A 22 -12.99 23.03 -14.50
C LEU A 22 -14.32 22.94 -13.76
N ARG A 23 -15.18 21.97 -14.12
CA ARG A 23 -16.56 21.85 -13.64
C ARG A 23 -16.81 20.66 -12.74
N VAL A 24 -16.04 19.60 -12.94
CA VAL A 24 -16.11 18.36 -12.18
C VAL A 24 -14.89 18.19 -11.29
N ILE A 25 -13.72 18.43 -11.86
CA ILE A 25 -12.43 18.33 -11.16
C ILE A 25 -12.24 19.54 -10.23
N GLY A 26 -11.84 19.26 -8.99
CA GLY A 26 -11.65 20.27 -7.94
C GLY A 26 -12.93 20.66 -7.20
N VAL A 27 -14.08 20.12 -7.61
CA VAL A 27 -15.40 20.41 -6.99
C VAL A 27 -15.77 19.29 -6.02
N PRO A 28 -16.15 19.63 -4.77
CA PRO A 28 -16.68 18.63 -3.82
C PRO A 28 -17.96 18.01 -4.40
N ARG A 29 -17.99 16.68 -4.50
CA ARG A 29 -19.15 15.96 -5.01
C ARG A 29 -19.34 14.63 -4.30
N ARG A 30 -20.55 14.11 -4.36
CA ARG A 30 -20.89 12.78 -3.86
C ARG A 30 -20.25 11.73 -4.76
N ARG A 31 -19.64 10.71 -4.13
CA ARG A 31 -19.11 9.54 -4.84
C ARG A 31 -20.18 8.86 -5.68
N VAL A 32 -19.78 8.30 -6.82
CA VAL A 32 -20.69 7.57 -7.72
C VAL A 32 -21.28 6.32 -7.07
N ASP A 33 -20.57 5.69 -6.13
CA ASP A 33 -20.96 4.47 -5.42
C ASP A 33 -21.53 4.71 -4.01
N ALA A 34 -21.57 5.96 -3.53
CA ALA A 34 -21.93 6.29 -2.15
C ALA A 34 -23.33 5.78 -1.76
N ARG A 35 -24.32 5.94 -2.65
CA ARG A 35 -25.70 5.51 -2.35
C ARG A 35 -25.77 4.00 -2.13
N ALA A 36 -25.20 3.21 -3.02
CA ALA A 36 -25.22 1.75 -2.89
C ALA A 36 -24.56 1.28 -1.59
N LYS A 37 -23.46 1.94 -1.18
CA LYS A 37 -22.75 1.62 0.08
C LYS A 37 -23.59 1.94 1.31
N VAL A 38 -24.12 3.14 1.43
CA VAL A 38 -24.88 3.55 2.63
C VAL A 38 -26.27 2.89 2.75
N THR A 39 -26.79 2.34 1.65
CA THR A 39 -28.08 1.61 1.65
C THR A 39 -27.91 0.08 1.68
N GLY A 40 -26.66 -0.42 1.80
CA GLY A 40 -26.37 -1.86 1.85
C GLY A 40 -26.60 -2.59 0.52
N GLN A 41 -26.60 -1.88 -0.61
CA GLN A 41 -26.81 -2.46 -1.94
C GLN A 41 -25.50 -2.88 -2.63
N THR A 42 -24.35 -2.43 -2.12
CA THR A 42 -23.06 -2.88 -2.60
C THR A 42 -22.87 -4.35 -2.23
N ARG A 43 -22.53 -5.17 -3.21
CA ARG A 43 -22.25 -6.59 -3.00
C ARG A 43 -20.76 -6.81 -2.87
N PHE A 44 -20.34 -7.25 -1.70
CA PHE A 44 -18.97 -7.71 -1.42
C PHE A 44 -18.83 -9.19 -1.75
N ALA A 45 -17.63 -9.74 -1.66
CA ALA A 45 -17.37 -11.13 -2.02
C ALA A 45 -18.22 -12.11 -1.18
N ASP A 46 -18.39 -11.81 0.11
CA ASP A 46 -19.20 -12.65 1.01
C ASP A 46 -20.71 -12.54 0.76
N ASP A 47 -21.19 -11.49 0.10
CA ASP A 47 -22.63 -11.34 -0.25
C ASP A 47 -23.04 -12.14 -1.50
N ILE A 48 -22.08 -12.80 -2.16
CA ILE A 48 -22.37 -13.58 -3.37
C ILE A 48 -22.97 -14.93 -2.97
N PHE A 49 -24.17 -15.19 -3.48
CA PHE A 49 -24.91 -16.43 -3.33
C PHE A 49 -25.25 -17.02 -4.69
N LEU A 50 -24.91 -18.29 -4.90
CA LEU A 50 -25.18 -19.02 -6.13
C LEU A 50 -25.93 -20.32 -5.81
N PRO A 51 -26.82 -20.79 -6.70
CA PRO A 51 -27.53 -22.04 -6.49
C PRO A 51 -26.58 -23.23 -6.29
N ARG A 52 -26.89 -24.14 -5.36
CA ARG A 52 -26.11 -25.34 -5.02
C ARG A 52 -24.67 -25.04 -4.50
N MET A 53 -24.45 -23.84 -3.98
CA MET A 53 -23.13 -23.42 -3.48
C MET A 53 -22.70 -24.32 -2.31
N ALA A 54 -21.42 -24.72 -2.35
CA ALA A 54 -20.74 -25.41 -1.23
C ALA A 54 -19.86 -24.44 -0.47
N HIS A 55 -19.54 -24.76 0.78
CA HIS A 55 -18.75 -23.96 1.68
C HIS A 55 -17.41 -24.64 1.98
N CYS A 56 -16.34 -23.87 1.94
CA CYS A 56 -14.98 -24.32 2.20
C CYS A 56 -14.48 -23.77 3.53
N LYS A 57 -13.79 -24.61 4.32
CA LYS A 57 -13.01 -24.22 5.50
C LYS A 57 -11.64 -24.86 5.47
N LEU A 58 -10.64 -24.17 6.08
CA LEU A 58 -9.25 -24.60 6.07
C LEU A 58 -8.83 -25.13 7.44
N LEU A 59 -8.23 -26.31 7.46
CA LEU A 59 -7.48 -26.80 8.61
C LEU A 59 -6.14 -26.07 8.67
N ARG A 60 -5.86 -25.41 9.76
CA ARG A 60 -4.64 -24.63 9.94
C ARG A 60 -3.71 -25.27 10.96
N SER A 61 -2.42 -25.18 10.73
CA SER A 61 -1.40 -25.70 11.62
C SER A 61 -1.42 -25.00 12.99
N PRO A 62 -1.44 -25.74 14.08
CA PRO A 62 -1.20 -25.21 15.42
C PRO A 62 0.30 -24.99 15.71
N HIS A 63 1.18 -25.50 14.84
CA HIS A 63 2.62 -25.46 15.03
C HIS A 63 3.26 -24.38 14.16
N PRO A 64 4.23 -23.63 14.70
CA PRO A 64 4.94 -22.59 13.95
C PRO A 64 5.96 -23.15 12.96
N HIS A 65 6.52 -24.36 13.23
CA HIS A 65 7.49 -25.00 12.34
C HIS A 65 7.48 -26.51 12.55
N ALA A 66 7.02 -27.24 11.54
CA ALA A 66 6.99 -28.70 11.59
C ALA A 66 7.00 -29.31 10.19
N ARG A 67 7.53 -30.52 10.07
CA ARG A 67 7.33 -31.37 8.89
C ARG A 67 5.99 -32.10 9.04
N ILE A 68 5.27 -32.23 7.95
CA ILE A 68 4.04 -33.03 7.87
C ILE A 68 4.46 -34.45 7.48
N ARG A 69 4.28 -35.41 8.38
CA ARG A 69 4.57 -36.86 8.14
C ARG A 69 3.39 -37.52 7.43
N LYS A 70 2.18 -37.27 7.94
CA LYS A 70 0.94 -37.86 7.43
C LYS A 70 -0.23 -36.91 7.67
N ILE A 71 -1.16 -36.89 6.72
CA ILE A 71 -2.49 -36.29 6.87
C ILE A 71 -3.49 -37.40 6.63
N ASP A 72 -4.34 -37.71 7.63
CA ASP A 72 -5.40 -38.69 7.50
C ASP A 72 -6.76 -38.00 7.44
N THR A 73 -7.35 -38.02 6.25
CA THR A 73 -8.62 -37.35 5.93
C THR A 73 -9.78 -38.32 5.90
N SER A 74 -9.54 -39.63 6.19
CA SER A 74 -10.52 -40.72 5.98
C SER A 74 -11.84 -40.52 6.71
N ARG A 75 -11.80 -40.05 7.96
CA ARG A 75 -13.00 -39.76 8.77
C ARG A 75 -13.77 -38.54 8.27
N ALA A 76 -13.05 -37.48 7.91
CA ALA A 76 -13.64 -36.27 7.38
C ALA A 76 -14.32 -36.50 6.01
N ALA A 77 -13.69 -37.31 5.16
CA ALA A 77 -14.21 -37.59 3.80
C ALA A 77 -15.54 -38.36 3.79
N VAL A 78 -15.84 -39.12 4.82
CA VAL A 78 -17.12 -39.87 4.96
C VAL A 78 -18.15 -39.16 5.81
N HIS A 79 -17.84 -37.99 6.37
CA HIS A 79 -18.77 -37.25 7.22
C HIS A 79 -19.98 -36.78 6.39
N PRO A 80 -21.21 -36.96 6.90
CA PRO A 80 -22.43 -36.56 6.18
C PRO A 80 -22.43 -35.09 5.80
N GLY A 81 -22.64 -34.80 4.51
CA GLY A 81 -22.63 -33.42 3.99
C GLY A 81 -21.29 -32.90 3.50
N VAL A 82 -20.20 -33.61 3.71
CA VAL A 82 -18.91 -33.32 3.08
C VAL A 82 -18.90 -33.78 1.63
N TYR A 83 -18.45 -32.92 0.75
CA TYR A 83 -18.35 -33.22 -0.69
C TYR A 83 -16.93 -33.55 -1.13
N LEU A 84 -15.92 -32.89 -0.50
CA LEU A 84 -14.53 -33.05 -0.89
C LEU A 84 -13.62 -32.63 0.27
N VAL A 85 -12.50 -33.34 0.41
CA VAL A 85 -11.39 -32.92 1.27
C VAL A 85 -10.14 -32.80 0.38
N LEU A 86 -9.46 -31.64 0.44
CA LEU A 86 -8.22 -31.39 -0.28
C LEU A 86 -7.04 -31.30 0.68
N THR A 87 -5.88 -31.70 0.19
CA THR A 87 -4.58 -31.57 0.88
C THR A 87 -3.56 -30.92 -0.04
N GLY A 88 -2.35 -30.65 0.46
CA GLY A 88 -1.28 -30.09 -0.35
C GLY A 88 -0.92 -30.92 -1.60
N LYS A 89 -1.21 -32.22 -1.60
CA LYS A 89 -0.97 -33.08 -2.76
C LYS A 89 -1.88 -32.78 -3.95
N ASP A 90 -3.05 -32.19 -3.71
CA ASP A 90 -4.04 -31.83 -4.71
C ASP A 90 -3.71 -30.48 -5.38
N VAL A 91 -2.88 -29.64 -4.72
CA VAL A 91 -2.47 -28.30 -5.16
C VAL A 91 -0.98 -28.04 -4.83
N PRO A 92 -0.04 -28.86 -5.36
CA PRO A 92 1.36 -28.86 -4.89
C PRO A 92 2.19 -27.69 -5.43
N ILE A 93 1.70 -26.99 -6.46
CA ILE A 93 2.48 -25.98 -7.18
C ILE A 93 2.61 -24.72 -6.33
N GLN A 94 3.86 -24.28 -6.13
CA GLN A 94 4.16 -23.05 -5.41
C GLN A 94 3.78 -21.80 -6.24
N TYR A 95 3.31 -20.79 -5.53
CA TYR A 95 2.98 -19.48 -6.08
C TYR A 95 3.59 -18.36 -5.22
N GLY A 96 3.37 -17.13 -5.61
CA GLY A 96 3.78 -15.93 -4.92
C GLY A 96 3.67 -14.73 -5.84
N ILE A 97 3.67 -13.55 -5.26
CA ILE A 97 3.46 -12.32 -6.04
C ILE A 97 4.69 -11.94 -6.87
N LEU A 98 5.88 -12.04 -6.30
CA LEU A 98 7.12 -11.72 -7.00
C LEU A 98 7.74 -12.96 -7.65
N PRO A 99 8.31 -12.85 -8.86
CA PRO A 99 9.00 -13.97 -9.51
C PRO A 99 10.16 -14.53 -8.69
N VAL A 100 10.74 -13.72 -7.80
CA VAL A 100 11.88 -14.10 -6.93
C VAL A 100 11.45 -14.69 -5.58
N SER A 101 10.16 -14.69 -5.26
CA SER A 101 9.60 -15.17 -3.98
C SER A 101 8.32 -15.94 -4.26
N GLN A 102 8.43 -17.04 -5.00
CA GLN A 102 7.31 -17.96 -5.27
C GLN A 102 7.44 -19.17 -4.35
N ASP A 103 7.20 -18.97 -3.08
CA ASP A 103 7.52 -19.87 -2.00
C ASP A 103 6.29 -20.36 -1.20
N GLU A 104 5.10 -19.89 -1.56
CA GLU A 104 3.85 -20.26 -0.91
C GLU A 104 3.19 -21.46 -1.59
N GLN A 105 2.52 -22.30 -0.80
CA GLN A 105 1.65 -23.38 -1.27
C GLN A 105 0.20 -23.08 -0.85
N ALA A 106 -0.77 -23.44 -1.69
CA ALA A 106 -2.18 -23.22 -1.35
C ALA A 106 -2.62 -24.06 -0.12
N LEU A 107 -2.08 -25.26 -0.01
CA LEU A 107 -2.10 -26.12 1.18
C LEU A 107 -0.69 -26.69 1.36
N CYS A 108 -0.18 -26.73 2.58
CA CYS A 108 1.16 -27.23 2.86
C CYS A 108 1.32 -28.69 2.46
N VAL A 109 2.38 -29.00 1.69
CA VAL A 109 2.66 -30.37 1.22
C VAL A 109 3.48 -31.14 2.23
N ASP A 110 4.62 -30.59 2.65
CA ASP A 110 5.63 -31.26 3.44
C ASP A 110 6.02 -30.57 4.74
N ARG A 111 5.75 -29.25 4.83
CA ARG A 111 6.19 -28.42 5.96
C ARG A 111 5.26 -27.26 6.21
N VAL A 112 4.94 -27.01 7.48
CA VAL A 112 4.31 -25.78 7.96
C VAL A 112 5.40 -24.84 8.49
N ARG A 113 5.25 -23.54 8.26
CA ARG A 113 6.26 -22.51 8.52
C ARG A 113 5.82 -21.42 9.50
N HIS A 114 4.51 -21.35 9.78
CA HIS A 114 3.97 -20.48 10.83
C HIS A 114 2.66 -21.05 11.40
N VAL A 115 2.28 -20.59 12.59
CA VAL A 115 0.94 -20.90 13.12
C VAL A 115 -0.13 -20.33 12.20
N GLY A 116 -1.07 -21.15 11.80
CA GLY A 116 -2.12 -20.76 10.86
C GLY A 116 -1.83 -21.10 9.40
N ASP A 117 -0.69 -21.72 9.08
CA ASP A 117 -0.45 -22.28 7.74
C ASP A 117 -1.54 -23.29 7.36
N PRO A 118 -2.16 -23.22 6.18
CA PRO A 118 -3.23 -24.13 5.79
C PRO A 118 -2.66 -25.51 5.41
N VAL A 119 -3.24 -26.56 5.96
CA VAL A 119 -2.79 -27.96 5.78
C VAL A 119 -3.76 -28.77 4.94
N ALA A 120 -5.05 -28.59 5.17
CA ALA A 120 -6.11 -29.25 4.44
C ALA A 120 -7.32 -28.32 4.28
N ALA A 121 -8.22 -28.68 3.38
CA ALA A 121 -9.48 -27.97 3.17
C ALA A 121 -10.65 -28.96 3.13
N VAL A 122 -11.74 -28.62 3.81
CA VAL A 122 -13.01 -29.35 3.72
C VAL A 122 -14.03 -28.52 2.97
N ILE A 123 -14.67 -29.13 2.00
CA ILE A 123 -15.75 -28.56 1.21
C ILE A 123 -17.03 -29.33 1.52
N ALA A 124 -18.02 -28.63 2.09
CA ALA A 124 -19.26 -29.25 2.54
C ALA A 124 -20.50 -28.51 2.06
N ARG A 125 -21.69 -29.11 2.28
CA ARG A 125 -22.97 -28.50 1.97
C ARG A 125 -23.21 -27.22 2.75
N GLU A 126 -22.79 -27.19 4.00
CA GLU A 126 -22.97 -26.07 4.92
C GLU A 126 -21.65 -25.72 5.60
N GLU A 127 -21.54 -24.46 6.00
CA GLU A 127 -20.33 -23.96 6.62
C GLU A 127 -20.00 -24.68 7.95
N LEU A 128 -21.04 -24.91 8.79
CA LEU A 128 -20.88 -25.63 10.05
C LEU A 128 -20.39 -27.05 9.83
N THR A 129 -20.95 -27.78 8.86
CA THR A 129 -20.50 -29.13 8.50
C THR A 129 -19.03 -29.15 8.08
N ALA A 130 -18.56 -28.10 7.36
CA ALA A 130 -17.16 -28.01 7.00
C ALA A 130 -16.28 -27.84 8.27
N PHE A 131 -16.68 -27.00 9.23
CA PHE A 131 -15.97 -26.83 10.49
C PHE A 131 -15.92 -28.12 11.31
N GLU A 132 -17.05 -28.82 11.50
CA GLU A 132 -17.12 -30.09 12.22
C GLU A 132 -16.20 -31.14 11.60
N ALA A 133 -16.14 -31.21 10.30
CA ALA A 133 -15.31 -32.18 9.60
C ALA A 133 -13.81 -31.86 9.66
N LEU A 134 -13.39 -30.60 9.91
CA LEU A 134 -11.98 -30.27 10.14
C LEU A 134 -11.42 -31.00 11.37
N ASP A 135 -12.22 -31.16 12.44
CA ASP A 135 -11.82 -31.86 13.68
C ASP A 135 -11.66 -33.38 13.49
N LEU A 136 -12.09 -33.90 12.35
CA LEU A 136 -11.94 -35.30 11.99
C LEU A 136 -10.69 -35.60 11.18
N ILE A 137 -9.89 -34.59 10.87
CA ILE A 137 -8.62 -34.74 10.14
C ILE A 137 -7.48 -34.87 11.15
N ASP A 138 -6.77 -35.99 11.10
CA ASP A 138 -5.59 -36.22 11.92
C ASP A 138 -4.31 -35.87 11.13
N VAL A 139 -3.43 -35.06 11.73
CA VAL A 139 -2.14 -34.67 11.13
C VAL A 139 -1.00 -35.06 12.05
N ASP A 140 -0.07 -35.88 11.55
CA ASP A 140 1.17 -36.26 12.25
C ASP A 140 2.29 -35.29 11.88
N TYR A 141 2.78 -34.57 12.89
CA TYR A 141 3.81 -33.55 12.75
C TYR A 141 5.13 -33.96 13.40
N ASP A 142 6.23 -33.68 12.71
CA ASP A 142 7.59 -33.72 13.25
C ASP A 142 8.03 -32.27 13.53
N ILE A 143 8.06 -31.91 14.82
CA ILE A 143 8.28 -30.52 15.26
C ILE A 143 9.73 -30.11 15.01
N LEU A 144 9.92 -28.94 14.41
CA LEU A 144 11.22 -28.33 14.14
C LEU A 144 11.49 -27.13 15.08
N THR A 145 12.75 -26.72 15.15
CA THR A 145 13.14 -25.52 15.88
C THR A 145 12.42 -24.30 15.34
N THR A 146 11.82 -23.52 16.23
CA THR A 146 11.09 -22.28 15.90
C THR A 146 12.02 -21.08 16.02
N ILE A 147 12.01 -20.23 14.99
CA ILE A 147 12.73 -18.97 14.92
C ILE A 147 11.72 -17.84 15.07
N CYS A 148 11.81 -17.07 16.15
CA CYS A 148 10.78 -16.09 16.52
C CYS A 148 11.12 -14.66 16.13
N ASP A 149 12.38 -14.32 15.95
CA ASP A 149 12.80 -12.95 15.67
C ASP A 149 14.02 -12.92 14.74
N PRO A 150 14.35 -11.75 14.17
CA PRO A 150 15.46 -11.60 13.26
C PRO A 150 16.83 -11.92 13.85
N GLU A 151 17.07 -11.66 15.14
CA GLU A 151 18.35 -11.95 15.78
C GLU A 151 18.56 -13.45 15.91
N GLU A 152 17.51 -14.19 16.29
CA GLU A 152 17.54 -15.65 16.26
C GLU A 152 17.76 -16.19 14.84
N ALA A 153 17.14 -15.57 13.83
CA ALA A 153 17.33 -15.97 12.44
C ALA A 153 18.77 -15.79 11.96
N LEU A 154 19.47 -14.74 12.42
CA LEU A 154 20.90 -14.52 12.15
C LEU A 154 21.77 -15.55 12.88
N ALA A 155 21.41 -15.92 14.10
CA ALA A 155 22.17 -16.85 14.95
C ALA A 155 21.91 -18.33 14.64
N THR A 156 20.79 -18.66 13.99
CA THR A 156 20.30 -20.03 13.77
C THR A 156 20.15 -20.31 12.28
N PRO A 157 21.23 -20.69 11.59
CA PRO A 157 21.16 -20.93 10.14
C PRO A 157 20.37 -22.19 9.77
N GLU A 158 20.24 -23.16 10.67
CA GLU A 158 19.49 -24.41 10.48
C GLU A 158 18.55 -24.69 11.66
N PRO A 159 17.35 -25.26 11.46
CA PRO A 159 16.79 -25.61 10.15
C PRO A 159 16.40 -24.36 9.35
N ARG A 160 16.60 -24.40 8.03
CA ARG A 160 16.11 -23.33 7.14
C ARG A 160 14.60 -23.35 7.05
N ILE A 161 14.01 -22.16 7.08
CA ILE A 161 12.58 -21.99 6.79
C ILE A 161 12.34 -22.18 5.28
N HIS A 162 13.26 -21.69 4.45
CA HIS A 162 13.28 -21.89 2.99
C HIS A 162 14.69 -22.22 2.49
N GLU A 163 14.73 -22.99 1.39
CA GLU A 163 15.99 -23.41 0.75
C GLU A 163 16.58 -22.32 -0.19
N TYR A 164 15.97 -21.15 -0.28
CA TYR A 164 16.43 -20.02 -1.06
C TYR A 164 16.72 -18.79 -0.17
N GLY A 165 17.39 -17.80 -0.71
CA GLY A 165 17.78 -16.57 0.00
C GLY A 165 19.30 -16.35 -0.06
N GLU A 166 19.82 -15.60 0.90
CA GLU A 166 21.26 -15.24 0.98
C GLU A 166 22.06 -16.17 1.91
N GLY A 167 21.46 -17.26 2.37
CA GLY A 167 22.01 -18.26 3.28
C GLY A 167 21.36 -18.27 4.66
N GLY A 168 21.35 -19.44 5.31
CA GLY A 168 20.62 -19.63 6.57
C GLY A 168 19.17 -19.20 6.46
N ASN A 169 18.69 -18.41 7.40
CA ASN A 169 17.35 -17.82 7.41
C ASN A 169 17.35 -16.35 6.96
N ILE A 170 18.36 -15.93 6.20
CA ILE A 170 18.43 -14.59 5.61
C ILE A 170 17.76 -14.62 4.23
N HIS A 171 16.65 -13.88 4.10
CA HIS A 171 15.92 -13.77 2.84
C HIS A 171 16.64 -12.86 1.85
N LYS A 172 17.06 -11.66 2.29
CA LYS A 172 17.70 -10.66 1.41
C LYS A 172 18.70 -9.80 2.17
N LEU A 173 19.86 -9.58 1.54
CA LEU A 173 20.84 -8.59 1.94
C LEU A 173 20.96 -7.52 0.85
N VAL A 174 21.06 -6.27 1.28
CA VAL A 174 21.29 -5.10 0.41
C VAL A 174 22.40 -4.27 1.03
N ALA A 175 23.39 -3.86 0.24
CA ALA A 175 24.41 -2.92 0.66
C ALA A 175 24.73 -1.97 -0.51
N LEU A 176 24.38 -0.70 -0.35
CA LEU A 176 24.50 0.35 -1.37
C LEU A 176 25.13 1.58 -0.77
N GLU A 177 25.98 2.24 -1.52
CA GLU A 177 26.60 3.50 -1.14
C GLU A 177 26.62 4.47 -2.33
N PHE A 178 26.08 5.66 -2.11
CA PHE A 178 26.00 6.74 -3.08
C PHE A 178 26.87 7.90 -2.61
N GLY A 179 28.00 8.09 -3.30
CA GLY A 179 29.10 8.93 -2.81
C GLY A 179 29.89 8.25 -1.69
N ASN A 180 30.91 8.92 -1.17
CA ASN A 180 31.71 8.42 -0.07
C ASN A 180 31.13 8.94 1.28
N VAL A 181 30.40 8.10 1.98
CA VAL A 181 29.76 8.53 3.24
C VAL A 181 30.77 8.85 4.35
N GLU A 182 31.97 8.22 4.33
CA GLU A 182 33.02 8.48 5.32
C GLU A 182 33.59 9.90 5.17
N GLU A 183 33.69 10.40 3.94
CA GLU A 183 34.01 11.81 3.71
C GLU A 183 32.95 12.73 4.30
N GLY A 184 31.65 12.39 4.12
CA GLY A 184 30.56 13.13 4.73
C GLY A 184 30.64 13.16 6.25
N PHE A 185 31.06 12.09 6.90
CA PHE A 185 31.28 12.04 8.35
C PHE A 185 32.52 12.85 8.78
N ALA A 186 33.57 12.84 7.98
CA ALA A 186 34.77 13.61 8.27
C ALA A 186 34.57 15.13 8.12
N GLU A 187 33.70 15.54 7.20
CA GLU A 187 33.37 16.97 6.99
C GLU A 187 32.40 17.53 8.03
N ALA A 188 31.73 16.70 8.81
CA ALA A 188 30.66 17.10 9.72
C ALA A 188 31.19 17.88 10.95
N ASP A 189 30.37 18.75 11.50
CA ASP A 189 30.60 19.34 12.80
C ASP A 189 30.08 18.45 13.94
N GLU A 190 29.01 17.72 13.71
CA GLU A 190 28.40 16.78 14.66
C GLU A 190 27.93 15.51 13.93
N VAL A 191 28.05 14.38 14.60
CA VAL A 191 27.56 13.08 14.12
C VAL A 191 26.64 12.46 15.15
N PHE A 192 25.44 12.09 14.73
CA PHE A 192 24.41 11.47 15.56
C PHE A 192 24.27 10.00 15.19
N GLU A 193 24.18 9.14 16.19
CA GLU A 193 23.98 7.71 16.00
C GLU A 193 22.88 7.23 16.95
N ASP A 194 21.77 6.75 16.40
CA ASP A 194 20.59 6.30 17.15
C ASP A 194 20.07 4.99 16.59
N THR A 195 19.47 4.20 17.48
CA THR A 195 18.77 2.96 17.14
C THR A 195 17.30 3.08 17.48
N PHE A 196 16.43 2.66 16.56
CA PHE A 196 14.97 2.75 16.67
C PHE A 196 14.33 1.41 16.38
N PHE A 197 13.14 1.18 16.94
CA PHE A 197 12.35 0.00 16.62
C PHE A 197 10.93 0.39 16.22
N PHE A 198 10.45 -0.24 15.17
CA PHE A 198 9.09 -0.10 14.69
C PHE A 198 8.39 -1.46 14.75
N GLN A 199 7.36 -1.59 15.57
CA GLN A 199 6.64 -2.84 15.77
C GLN A 199 5.76 -3.21 14.58
N GLY A 200 5.61 -4.52 14.34
CA GLY A 200 4.67 -5.05 13.37
C GLY A 200 3.22 -4.85 13.79
N ASN A 201 2.37 -4.66 12.82
CA ASN A 201 0.94 -4.46 13.03
C ASN A 201 0.11 -4.94 11.82
N THR A 202 -1.20 -5.09 11.98
CA THR A 202 -2.11 -5.59 10.96
C THR A 202 -2.82 -4.48 10.19
N HIS A 203 -3.39 -4.81 9.02
CA HIS A 203 -4.20 -3.90 8.19
C HIS A 203 -5.56 -3.61 8.78
N LEU A 204 -6.12 -4.57 9.51
CA LEU A 204 -7.43 -4.52 10.14
C LEU A 204 -8.56 -4.07 9.19
N PRO A 205 -8.70 -4.65 7.97
CA PRO A 205 -9.83 -4.32 7.11
C PRO A 205 -11.13 -4.79 7.78
N ILE A 206 -12.21 -3.99 7.66
CA ILE A 206 -13.51 -4.37 8.21
C ILE A 206 -14.04 -5.62 7.51
N GLU A 207 -13.94 -5.68 6.19
CA GLU A 207 -14.25 -6.87 5.41
C GLU A 207 -13.17 -7.94 5.57
N GLN A 208 -13.55 -9.15 5.96
CA GLN A 208 -12.68 -10.33 5.92
C GLN A 208 -12.35 -10.71 4.47
N HIS A 209 -11.35 -11.58 4.30
CA HIS A 209 -11.05 -12.15 3.00
C HIS A 209 -12.14 -13.16 2.62
N ALA A 210 -12.69 -13.03 1.43
CA ALA A 210 -13.68 -13.95 0.89
C ALA A 210 -13.46 -14.19 -0.59
N SER A 211 -13.79 -15.39 -1.05
CA SER A 211 -13.76 -15.75 -2.47
C SER A 211 -14.86 -16.76 -2.80
N VAL A 212 -15.40 -16.63 -4.01
CA VAL A 212 -16.35 -17.58 -4.61
C VAL A 212 -15.82 -17.98 -5.97
N ALA A 213 -15.83 -19.26 -6.30
CA ALA A 213 -15.44 -19.74 -7.61
C ALA A 213 -16.49 -20.70 -8.20
N ILE A 214 -16.62 -20.66 -9.51
CA ILE A 214 -17.45 -21.59 -10.27
C ILE A 214 -16.70 -22.12 -11.49
N LYS A 215 -17.02 -23.33 -11.90
CA LYS A 215 -16.72 -23.82 -13.24
C LYS A 215 -17.91 -23.45 -14.14
N ASP A 216 -17.61 -22.70 -15.19
CA ASP A 216 -18.62 -22.29 -16.16
C ASP A 216 -19.07 -23.48 -17.03
N PRO A 217 -20.26 -23.41 -17.67
CA PRO A 217 -20.77 -24.51 -18.50
C PRO A 217 -19.83 -24.95 -19.65
N ASP A 218 -18.97 -24.06 -20.13
CA ASP A 218 -17.95 -24.31 -21.14
C ASP A 218 -16.62 -24.84 -20.57
N GLY A 219 -16.57 -25.12 -19.28
CA GLY A 219 -15.40 -25.66 -18.60
C GLY A 219 -14.38 -24.62 -18.12
N LYS A 220 -14.64 -23.33 -18.34
CA LYS A 220 -13.81 -22.22 -17.83
C LYS A 220 -14.05 -22.00 -16.34
N LEU A 221 -13.22 -21.14 -15.76
CA LEU A 221 -13.28 -20.77 -14.35
C LEU A 221 -13.65 -19.30 -14.22
N THR A 222 -14.69 -19.00 -13.44
CA THR A 222 -14.97 -17.64 -12.96
C THR A 222 -14.78 -17.58 -11.45
N SER A 223 -14.00 -16.60 -10.97
CA SER A 223 -13.72 -16.38 -9.55
C SER A 223 -14.03 -14.93 -9.16
N TRP A 224 -14.86 -14.74 -8.14
CA TRP A 224 -15.05 -13.46 -7.43
C TRP A 224 -14.20 -13.45 -6.18
N SER A 225 -13.46 -12.38 -5.96
CA SER A 225 -12.61 -12.27 -4.77
C SER A 225 -12.52 -10.84 -4.25
N SER A 226 -12.39 -10.72 -2.92
CA SER A 226 -12.05 -9.46 -2.25
C SER A 226 -10.55 -9.13 -2.44
N THR A 227 -10.09 -9.01 -3.68
CA THR A 227 -8.70 -8.77 -4.05
C THR A 227 -8.45 -7.35 -4.54
N GLN A 228 -7.27 -6.80 -4.24
CA GLN A 228 -6.78 -5.53 -4.79
C GLN A 228 -6.15 -5.69 -6.17
N THR A 229 -5.81 -6.93 -6.56
CA THR A 229 -4.94 -7.23 -7.70
C THR A 229 -5.46 -8.41 -8.54
N PRO A 230 -6.64 -8.26 -9.19
CA PRO A 230 -7.29 -9.37 -9.89
C PRO A 230 -6.40 -10.02 -10.97
N HIS A 231 -5.58 -9.25 -11.69
CA HIS A 231 -4.68 -9.81 -12.70
C HIS A 231 -3.50 -10.59 -12.10
N TYR A 232 -3.10 -10.31 -10.85
CA TYR A 232 -2.09 -11.13 -10.15
C TYR A 232 -2.69 -12.44 -9.66
N LEU A 233 -3.91 -12.39 -9.13
CA LEU A 233 -4.66 -13.60 -8.78
C LEU A 233 -4.90 -14.47 -10.02
N HIS A 234 -5.34 -13.87 -11.12
CA HIS A 234 -5.53 -14.54 -12.41
C HIS A 234 -4.27 -15.32 -12.85
N ARG A 235 -3.11 -14.67 -12.78
CA ARG A 235 -1.82 -15.32 -13.09
C ARG A 235 -1.49 -16.46 -12.14
N ALA A 236 -1.75 -16.30 -10.84
CA ALA A 236 -1.50 -17.33 -9.84
C ALA A 236 -2.42 -18.55 -10.05
N LEU A 237 -3.70 -18.31 -10.32
CA LEU A 237 -4.66 -19.37 -10.65
C LEU A 237 -4.24 -20.15 -11.91
N ALA A 238 -3.86 -19.45 -12.99
CA ALA A 238 -3.38 -20.09 -14.21
C ALA A 238 -2.18 -21.02 -13.95
N LYS A 239 -1.22 -20.55 -13.13
CA LYS A 239 -0.03 -21.32 -12.77
C LYS A 239 -0.36 -22.53 -11.90
N VAL A 240 -1.11 -22.33 -10.80
CA VAL A 240 -1.31 -23.39 -9.80
C VAL A 240 -2.31 -24.43 -10.25
N LEU A 241 -3.33 -24.02 -11.01
CA LEU A 241 -4.34 -24.93 -11.57
C LEU A 241 -3.88 -25.59 -12.89
N GLU A 242 -2.71 -25.18 -13.43
CA GLU A 242 -2.19 -25.63 -14.74
C GLU A 242 -3.22 -25.42 -15.87
N MET A 243 -3.95 -24.31 -15.80
CA MET A 243 -5.03 -23.96 -16.69
C MET A 243 -4.63 -22.80 -17.60
N PRO A 244 -5.00 -22.81 -18.90
CA PRO A 244 -4.75 -21.67 -19.76
C PRO A 244 -5.34 -20.38 -19.19
N ALA A 245 -4.55 -19.32 -19.14
CA ALA A 245 -5.00 -18.04 -18.56
C ALA A 245 -6.30 -17.52 -19.23
N ALA A 246 -6.45 -17.72 -20.55
CA ALA A 246 -7.67 -17.35 -21.29
C ALA A 246 -8.94 -18.13 -20.88
N HIS A 247 -8.81 -19.16 -20.04
CA HIS A 247 -9.94 -19.91 -19.51
C HIS A 247 -10.29 -19.53 -18.07
N ILE A 248 -9.70 -18.46 -17.56
CA ILE A 248 -9.91 -17.99 -16.19
C ILE A 248 -10.36 -16.55 -16.23
N ARG A 249 -11.44 -16.26 -15.55
CA ARG A 249 -11.92 -14.90 -15.28
C ARG A 249 -11.87 -14.62 -13.79
N VAL A 250 -11.25 -13.51 -13.41
CA VAL A 250 -11.26 -13.01 -12.03
C VAL A 250 -12.02 -11.70 -11.97
N ILE A 251 -12.96 -11.62 -11.06
CA ILE A 251 -13.76 -10.43 -10.78
C ILE A 251 -13.41 -9.95 -9.38
N GLY A 252 -12.63 -8.86 -9.30
CA GLY A 252 -12.40 -8.16 -8.04
C GLY A 252 -13.68 -7.48 -7.59
N THR A 253 -14.26 -7.94 -6.48
CA THR A 253 -15.42 -7.30 -5.89
C THR A 253 -15.05 -5.97 -5.25
N PRO A 254 -15.99 -5.04 -5.02
CA PRO A 254 -15.75 -3.90 -4.13
C PRO A 254 -15.19 -4.41 -2.79
N ASN A 255 -14.12 -3.78 -2.30
CA ASN A 255 -13.50 -4.22 -1.05
C ASN A 255 -13.91 -3.30 0.11
N GLY A 256 -14.23 -3.88 1.25
CA GLY A 256 -14.46 -3.21 2.53
C GLY A 256 -13.16 -2.90 3.27
N GLY A 257 -12.20 -2.29 2.56
CA GLY A 257 -10.84 -2.03 2.99
C GLY A 257 -9.84 -3.10 2.55
N GLY A 258 -8.61 -2.69 2.31
CA GLY A 258 -7.53 -3.58 1.93
C GLY A 258 -6.19 -3.12 2.49
N PHE A 259 -5.83 -1.85 2.28
CA PHE A 259 -4.63 -1.18 2.80
C PHE A 259 -3.31 -1.88 2.46
N GLY A 260 -3.32 -2.78 1.45
CA GLY A 260 -2.22 -3.66 1.08
C GLY A 260 -2.43 -5.12 1.51
N GLY A 261 -3.32 -5.40 2.45
CA GLY A 261 -3.58 -6.74 3.00
C GLY A 261 -4.30 -7.70 2.04
N LYS A 262 -4.80 -7.20 0.91
CA LYS A 262 -5.49 -7.99 -0.12
C LYS A 262 -4.79 -7.87 -1.48
N SER A 263 -3.48 -7.59 -1.49
CA SER A 263 -2.71 -7.36 -2.72
C SER A 263 -1.92 -8.58 -3.21
N ASP A 264 -1.75 -9.61 -2.40
CA ASP A 264 -1.18 -10.88 -2.82
C ASP A 264 -2.28 -11.80 -3.37
N PRO A 265 -1.97 -12.80 -4.21
CA PRO A 265 -2.79 -13.99 -4.34
C PRO A 265 -2.74 -14.79 -3.03
N PHE A 266 -3.87 -15.33 -2.60
CA PHE A 266 -3.95 -16.08 -1.34
C PHE A 266 -4.37 -17.54 -1.54
N ASN A 267 -4.02 -18.36 -0.57
CA ASN A 267 -4.33 -19.79 -0.53
C ASN A 267 -5.82 -20.10 -0.66
N HIS A 268 -6.68 -19.38 0.06
CA HIS A 268 -8.12 -19.59 0.06
C HIS A 268 -8.76 -19.38 -1.33
N GLU A 269 -8.26 -18.44 -2.13
CA GLU A 269 -8.71 -18.18 -3.49
C GLU A 269 -8.40 -19.35 -4.42
N ILE A 270 -7.21 -19.93 -4.29
CA ILE A 270 -6.75 -21.08 -5.09
C ILE A 270 -7.50 -22.34 -4.70
N VAL A 271 -7.70 -22.57 -3.40
CA VAL A 271 -8.39 -23.77 -2.91
C VAL A 271 -9.84 -23.82 -3.39
N VAL A 272 -10.59 -22.71 -3.29
CA VAL A 272 -12.00 -22.70 -3.76
C VAL A 272 -12.09 -22.84 -5.27
N ALA A 273 -11.15 -22.28 -6.03
CA ALA A 273 -11.07 -22.44 -7.48
C ALA A 273 -10.83 -23.91 -7.85
N LYS A 274 -9.86 -24.58 -7.21
CA LYS A 274 -9.61 -26.02 -7.41
C LYS A 274 -10.82 -26.88 -7.08
N ALA A 275 -11.45 -26.59 -5.93
CA ALA A 275 -12.63 -27.32 -5.46
C ALA A 275 -13.83 -27.16 -6.42
N ALA A 276 -14.06 -25.95 -6.93
CA ALA A 276 -15.14 -25.67 -7.89
C ALA A 276 -14.97 -26.44 -9.20
N LEU A 277 -13.72 -26.55 -9.69
CA LEU A 277 -13.41 -27.33 -10.89
C LEU A 277 -13.65 -28.83 -10.70
N ILE A 278 -13.32 -29.38 -9.51
CA ILE A 278 -13.49 -30.81 -9.21
C ILE A 278 -14.98 -31.14 -9.02
N LEU A 279 -15.70 -30.32 -8.23
CA LEU A 279 -17.07 -30.60 -7.82
C LEU A 279 -18.14 -30.20 -8.84
N ASP A 280 -17.77 -29.44 -9.87
CA ASP A 280 -18.71 -28.87 -10.85
C ASP A 280 -19.87 -28.12 -10.19
N ARG A 281 -19.55 -27.32 -9.18
CA ARG A 281 -20.50 -26.48 -8.44
C ARG A 281 -19.79 -25.24 -7.85
N PRO A 282 -20.55 -24.18 -7.54
CA PRO A 282 -20.01 -23.03 -6.85
C PRO A 282 -19.41 -23.42 -5.48
N VAL A 283 -18.23 -22.90 -5.15
CA VAL A 283 -17.60 -23.05 -3.84
C VAL A 283 -17.24 -21.68 -3.29
N LYS A 284 -17.55 -21.46 -2.02
CA LYS A 284 -17.31 -20.21 -1.30
C LYS A 284 -16.45 -20.46 -0.07
N ILE A 285 -15.60 -19.50 0.22
CA ILE A 285 -14.92 -19.35 1.51
C ILE A 285 -15.03 -17.90 1.99
N CYS A 286 -15.29 -17.73 3.26
CA CYS A 286 -15.08 -16.49 4.00
C CYS A 286 -14.22 -16.83 5.22
N LEU A 287 -13.10 -16.11 5.39
CA LEU A 287 -12.22 -16.32 6.54
C LEU A 287 -12.85 -15.70 7.79
N THR A 288 -12.61 -16.32 8.94
CA THR A 288 -12.95 -15.70 10.22
C THR A 288 -12.02 -14.52 10.51
N ARG A 289 -12.37 -13.68 11.48
CA ARG A 289 -11.50 -12.57 11.88
C ARG A 289 -10.14 -13.07 12.41
N GLU A 290 -10.13 -14.16 13.14
CA GLU A 290 -8.90 -14.79 13.63
C GLU A 290 -8.03 -15.29 12.46
N GLU A 291 -8.63 -15.98 11.49
CA GLU A 291 -7.92 -16.44 10.29
C GLU A 291 -7.28 -15.26 9.51
N VAL A 292 -7.92 -14.10 9.47
CA VAL A 292 -7.36 -12.90 8.84
C VAL A 292 -6.07 -12.46 9.54
N PHE A 293 -5.94 -12.60 10.86
CA PHE A 293 -4.70 -12.29 11.58
C PHE A 293 -3.54 -13.22 11.19
N TYR A 294 -3.82 -14.44 10.77
CA TYR A 294 -2.81 -15.43 10.39
C TYR A 294 -2.49 -15.43 8.89
N CYS A 295 -3.43 -15.04 8.03
CA CYS A 295 -3.24 -15.20 6.59
C CYS A 295 -2.78 -13.94 5.87
N HIS A 296 -3.15 -12.74 6.32
CA HIS A 296 -2.81 -11.51 5.62
C HIS A 296 -1.38 -11.02 5.89
N ARG A 297 -0.93 -10.06 5.11
CA ARG A 297 0.45 -9.54 5.12
C ARG A 297 0.58 -8.30 6.00
N GLY A 298 0.91 -8.47 7.29
CA GLY A 298 1.12 -7.36 8.22
C GLY A 298 2.32 -6.47 7.88
N ARG A 299 2.42 -5.31 8.57
CA ARG A 299 3.60 -4.46 8.47
C ARG A 299 4.81 -5.15 9.08
N HIS A 300 5.96 -5.09 8.42
CA HIS A 300 7.21 -5.64 8.93
C HIS A 300 7.65 -4.95 10.23
N PRO A 301 7.96 -5.69 11.31
CA PRO A 301 8.79 -5.17 12.38
C PRO A 301 10.18 -4.81 11.86
N VAL A 302 10.72 -3.65 12.23
CA VAL A 302 12.04 -3.19 11.76
C VAL A 302 12.84 -2.59 12.90
N LEU A 303 14.01 -3.17 13.16
CA LEU A 303 15.07 -2.55 13.94
C LEU A 303 15.93 -1.74 12.96
N MET A 304 16.21 -0.49 13.28
CA MET A 304 16.95 0.41 12.39
C MET A 304 17.96 1.23 13.16
N LYS A 305 19.11 1.46 12.52
CA LYS A 305 20.18 2.30 13.05
C LYS A 305 20.48 3.40 12.05
N PHE A 306 20.38 4.64 12.51
CA PHE A 306 20.73 5.83 11.75
C PHE A 306 22.06 6.40 12.29
N LYS A 307 22.96 6.72 11.37
CA LYS A 307 24.14 7.56 11.62
C LYS A 307 24.07 8.74 10.65
N THR A 308 23.83 9.93 11.18
CA THR A 308 23.64 11.16 10.38
C THR A 308 24.67 12.21 10.79
N ALA A 309 25.37 12.72 9.81
CA ALA A 309 26.40 13.74 9.95
C ALA A 309 25.85 15.10 9.49
N VAL A 310 26.08 16.14 10.27
CA VAL A 310 25.52 17.48 10.01
C VAL A 310 26.53 18.59 10.28
N LYS A 311 26.35 19.72 9.60
CA LYS A 311 27.02 20.99 9.90
C LYS A 311 26.31 21.72 11.05
N LYS A 312 26.92 22.75 11.63
CA LYS A 312 26.32 23.60 12.67
C LYS A 312 25.01 24.28 12.26
N ASP A 313 24.82 24.54 10.99
CA ASP A 313 23.59 25.09 10.43
C ASP A 313 22.50 24.06 10.19
N GLY A 314 22.82 22.77 10.41
CA GLY A 314 21.93 21.64 10.21
C GLY A 314 21.98 20.96 8.85
N ALA A 315 22.80 21.44 7.91
CA ALA A 315 22.99 20.81 6.61
C ALA A 315 23.55 19.39 6.77
N ILE A 316 22.90 18.39 6.15
CA ILE A 316 23.36 17.00 6.19
C ILE A 316 24.56 16.85 5.27
N THR A 317 25.64 16.24 5.75
CA THR A 317 26.84 15.93 4.95
C THR A 317 26.91 14.46 4.55
N GLY A 318 26.31 13.57 5.35
CA GLY A 318 26.22 12.15 5.05
C GLY A 318 25.23 11.44 5.95
N MET A 319 24.64 10.36 5.44
CA MET A 319 23.70 9.52 6.19
C MET A 319 23.96 8.04 5.91
N HIS A 320 24.01 7.24 6.97
CA HIS A 320 24.06 5.79 6.90
C HIS A 320 22.85 5.19 7.62
N LEU A 321 22.06 4.41 6.92
CA LEU A 321 20.94 3.67 7.45
C LEU A 321 21.20 2.18 7.37
N GLN A 322 21.04 1.49 8.51
CA GLN A 322 20.98 0.03 8.60
C GLN A 322 19.58 -0.40 9.03
N THR A 323 19.05 -1.48 8.43
CA THR A 323 17.77 -2.06 8.82
C THR A 323 17.87 -3.56 8.96
N LEU A 324 17.27 -4.10 10.04
CA LEU A 324 17.02 -5.51 10.24
C LEU A 324 15.50 -5.72 10.28
N ILE A 325 14.99 -6.47 9.30
CA ILE A 325 13.57 -6.55 8.96
C ILE A 325 13.07 -7.96 9.22
N ASP A 326 12.05 -8.10 10.05
CA ASP A 326 11.34 -9.36 10.22
C ASP A 326 10.40 -9.61 9.03
N GLY A 327 10.64 -10.67 8.30
CA GLY A 327 9.89 -11.03 7.12
C GLY A 327 8.69 -11.94 7.35
N GLY A 328 8.63 -12.59 8.51
CA GLY A 328 7.73 -13.72 8.70
C GLY A 328 8.13 -14.91 7.84
N ALA A 329 7.21 -15.86 7.67
CA ALA A 329 7.49 -17.18 7.11
C ALA A 329 7.64 -17.21 5.58
N TYR A 330 7.21 -16.18 4.85
CA TYR A 330 7.19 -16.21 3.38
C TYR A 330 7.70 -14.90 2.76
N GLY A 331 8.05 -14.99 1.47
CA GLY A 331 8.62 -13.87 0.73
C GLY A 331 7.67 -12.72 0.49
N SER A 332 6.45 -12.97 0.00
CA SER A 332 5.49 -11.92 -0.38
C SER A 332 6.15 -10.77 -1.16
N TYR A 333 5.80 -9.51 -0.88
CA TYR A 333 6.50 -8.32 -1.37
C TYR A 333 7.77 -7.95 -0.58
N GLY A 334 8.28 -8.80 0.30
CA GLY A 334 9.33 -8.47 1.26
C GLY A 334 10.63 -7.95 0.66
N VAL A 335 11.03 -8.44 -0.51
CA VAL A 335 12.19 -7.90 -1.24
C VAL A 335 11.98 -6.42 -1.59
N ALA A 336 10.77 -6.07 -2.08
CA ALA A 336 10.43 -4.68 -2.36
C ALA A 336 10.41 -3.82 -1.08
N SER A 337 9.88 -4.37 0.04
CA SER A 337 9.91 -3.67 1.34
C SER A 337 11.33 -3.33 1.78
N THR A 338 12.28 -4.25 1.61
CA THR A 338 13.70 -4.02 1.93
C THR A 338 14.27 -2.87 1.12
N PHE A 339 13.95 -2.81 -0.18
CA PHE A 339 14.43 -1.72 -1.04
C PHE A 339 13.75 -0.38 -0.74
N TYR A 340 12.43 -0.37 -0.48
CA TYR A 340 11.71 0.85 -0.13
C TYR A 340 12.21 1.49 1.17
N ALA A 341 12.58 0.66 2.16
CA ALA A 341 13.13 1.13 3.42
C ALA A 341 14.37 2.03 3.22
N GLY A 342 15.24 1.67 2.28
CA GLY A 342 16.42 2.48 1.96
C GLY A 342 16.13 3.62 0.99
N ALA A 343 15.51 3.33 -0.14
CA ALA A 343 15.50 4.22 -1.28
C ALA A 343 14.73 5.54 -1.06
N LEU A 344 13.63 5.51 -0.31
CA LEU A 344 12.76 6.69 -0.15
C LEU A 344 13.21 7.67 0.95
N GLN A 345 14.30 7.40 1.69
CA GLN A 345 14.76 8.29 2.75
C GLN A 345 15.41 9.58 2.23
N THR A 346 15.87 9.57 1.00
CA THR A 346 16.50 10.72 0.34
C THR A 346 15.51 11.65 -0.39
N THR A 347 14.22 11.32 -0.43
CA THR A 347 13.22 12.08 -1.21
C THR A 347 12.69 13.32 -0.49
N THR A 348 12.87 13.41 0.81
CA THR A 348 12.31 14.46 1.67
C THR A 348 13.34 15.59 1.90
N TYR A 349 14.59 15.20 2.13
CA TYR A 349 15.67 16.11 2.49
C TYR A 349 16.89 15.90 1.63
N HIS A 350 17.68 16.94 1.45
CA HIS A 350 18.94 16.86 0.72
C HIS A 350 19.97 16.05 1.51
N VAL A 351 20.31 14.88 0.98
CA VAL A 351 21.31 13.96 1.54
C VAL A 351 22.39 13.72 0.48
N PRO A 352 23.52 14.44 0.55
CA PRO A 352 24.52 14.41 -0.53
C PRO A 352 25.28 13.09 -0.64
N ARG A 353 25.49 12.37 0.47
CA ARG A 353 26.15 11.07 0.53
C ARG A 353 25.32 10.11 1.37
N TYR A 354 25.01 8.96 0.82
CA TYR A 354 24.05 8.05 1.43
C TYR A 354 24.53 6.59 1.35
N ARG A 355 24.56 5.90 2.50
CA ARG A 355 24.77 4.45 2.57
C ARG A 355 23.55 3.78 3.14
N TYR A 356 23.11 2.71 2.49
CA TYR A 356 22.03 1.87 2.96
C TYR A 356 22.44 0.40 3.05
N GLN A 357 22.17 -0.22 4.19
CA GLN A 357 22.35 -1.65 4.43
C GLN A 357 21.04 -2.22 4.99
N GLY A 358 20.45 -3.17 4.27
CA GLY A 358 19.19 -3.80 4.62
C GLY A 358 19.30 -5.31 4.70
N CYS A 359 18.90 -5.90 5.83
CA CYS A 359 18.76 -7.33 6.03
C CYS A 359 17.31 -7.68 6.29
N ARG A 360 16.74 -8.59 5.50
CA ARG A 360 15.43 -9.19 5.76
C ARG A 360 15.61 -10.68 6.06
N THR A 361 15.07 -11.12 7.18
CA THR A 361 15.12 -12.51 7.60
C THR A 361 13.78 -13.21 7.42
N PHE A 362 13.81 -14.54 7.39
CA PHE A 362 12.65 -15.38 7.62
C PHE A 362 12.51 -15.68 9.12
N THR A 363 11.26 -15.71 9.59
CA THR A 363 10.88 -16.15 10.94
C THR A 363 9.62 -17.01 10.88
N ASN A 364 9.34 -17.78 11.92
CA ASN A 364 8.14 -18.64 11.96
C ASN A 364 6.87 -17.88 12.41
N LYS A 365 6.73 -16.63 12.00
CA LYS A 365 5.55 -15.80 12.18
C LYS A 365 4.73 -15.72 10.90
N PRO A 366 3.46 -15.33 10.93
CA PRO A 366 2.72 -14.99 9.71
C PRO A 366 3.52 -14.04 8.82
N PRO A 367 3.41 -14.19 7.49
CA PRO A 367 4.21 -13.40 6.56
C PRO A 367 3.95 -11.91 6.69
N CYS A 368 4.99 -11.11 6.58
CA CYS A 368 4.90 -9.67 6.45
C CYS A 368 4.90 -9.24 4.97
N GLY A 369 4.17 -8.16 4.67
CA GLY A 369 4.03 -7.66 3.31
C GLY A 369 3.70 -6.17 3.26
N PRO A 370 3.03 -5.70 2.18
CA PRO A 370 2.72 -4.29 2.02
C PRO A 370 1.59 -3.87 2.96
N LYS A 371 1.82 -2.87 3.77
CA LYS A 371 0.79 -2.10 4.46
C LYS A 371 0.93 -0.63 4.08
N ARG A 372 -0.15 0.13 4.05
CA ARG A 372 -0.24 1.55 3.67
C ARG A 372 1.05 2.30 4.02
N GLY A 373 1.74 2.86 3.00
CA GLY A 373 3.09 3.42 3.15
C GLY A 373 4.26 2.44 2.89
N HIS A 374 3.99 1.21 2.52
CA HIS A 374 4.87 0.05 2.22
C HIS A 374 6.39 0.30 2.35
N GLY A 375 7.00 -0.23 3.44
CA GLY A 375 8.44 -0.17 3.70
C GLY A 375 8.98 1.19 4.17
N THR A 376 8.22 2.27 4.04
CA THR A 376 8.70 3.65 4.29
C THR A 376 8.40 4.18 5.69
N PRO A 377 7.26 3.87 6.36
CA PRO A 377 6.95 4.42 7.67
C PRO A 377 8.00 4.12 8.73
N GLN A 378 8.56 2.91 8.69
CA GLN A 378 9.51 2.46 9.69
C GLN A 378 10.78 3.34 9.70
N PRO A 379 11.56 3.43 8.60
CA PRO A 379 12.75 4.29 8.61
C PRO A 379 12.40 5.79 8.65
N ARG A 380 11.23 6.19 8.16
CA ARG A 380 10.78 7.58 8.32
C ARG A 380 10.58 7.95 9.79
N PHE A 381 10.06 7.04 10.61
CA PHE A 381 9.97 7.22 12.05
C PHE A 381 11.35 7.53 12.65
N GLY A 382 12.36 6.69 12.41
CA GLY A 382 13.71 6.89 12.93
C GLY A 382 14.35 8.19 12.43
N GLN A 383 14.25 8.49 11.14
CA GLN A 383 14.82 9.70 10.55
C GLN A 383 14.22 10.98 11.15
N GLU A 384 12.89 11.05 11.27
CA GLU A 384 12.20 12.24 11.78
C GLU A 384 12.41 12.46 13.28
N VAL A 385 12.49 11.37 14.07
CA VAL A 385 12.84 11.47 15.50
C VAL A 385 14.30 11.88 15.67
N GLN A 386 15.23 11.34 14.86
CA GLN A 386 16.63 11.77 14.92
C GLN A 386 16.81 13.24 14.52
N LEU A 387 16.09 13.71 13.49
CA LEU A 387 16.14 15.12 13.10
C LEU A 387 15.64 16.06 14.22
N ASP A 388 14.69 15.60 15.02
CA ASP A 388 14.26 16.38 16.21
C ASP A 388 15.35 16.45 17.28
N LYS A 389 16.07 15.33 17.54
CA LYS A 389 17.25 15.30 18.42
C LYS A 389 18.39 16.18 17.89
N ILE A 390 18.63 16.18 16.58
CA ILE A 390 19.61 17.07 15.91
C ILE A 390 19.22 18.53 16.11
N ALA A 391 17.96 18.89 15.87
CA ALA A 391 17.44 20.24 16.06
C ALA A 391 17.65 20.74 17.51
N GLU A 392 17.37 19.87 18.48
CA GLU A 392 17.59 20.16 19.90
C GLU A 392 19.07 20.42 20.22
N LYS A 393 19.96 19.54 19.80
CA LYS A 393 21.41 19.66 20.04
C LYS A 393 22.00 20.93 19.43
N LEU A 394 21.57 21.24 18.19
CA LEU A 394 22.01 22.44 17.48
C LEU A 394 21.29 23.73 17.94
N LYS A 395 20.28 23.60 18.82
CA LYS A 395 19.42 24.72 19.28
C LYS A 395 18.70 25.41 18.11
N ILE A 396 18.29 24.66 17.11
CA ILE A 396 17.51 25.11 15.96
C ILE A 396 16.05 24.66 16.17
N ASP A 397 15.09 25.51 15.83
CA ASP A 397 13.69 25.08 15.81
C ASP A 397 13.49 23.90 14.85
N PRO A 398 12.81 22.82 15.24
CA PRO A 398 12.62 21.64 14.38
C PRO A 398 12.00 21.94 13.02
N ALA A 399 11.09 22.92 12.92
CA ALA A 399 10.50 23.34 11.66
C ALA A 399 11.52 24.10 10.80
N ASP A 400 12.30 24.99 11.43
CA ASP A 400 13.32 25.79 10.74
C ASP A 400 14.47 24.90 10.24
N LEU A 401 14.88 23.87 11.02
CA LEU A 401 15.85 22.88 10.55
C LEU A 401 15.37 22.20 9.27
N ARG A 402 14.14 21.69 9.28
CA ARG A 402 13.58 20.99 8.11
C ARG A 402 13.46 21.90 6.89
N LEU A 403 13.06 23.16 7.09
CA LEU A 403 13.00 24.16 6.00
C LEU A 403 14.36 24.43 5.35
N ARG A 404 15.46 24.29 6.09
CA ARG A 404 16.83 24.50 5.55
C ARG A 404 17.29 23.34 4.69
N ILE A 405 16.86 22.11 5.03
CA ILE A 405 17.36 20.88 4.41
C ILE A 405 16.37 20.24 3.41
N VAL A 406 15.17 20.84 3.22
CA VAL A 406 14.18 20.35 2.24
C VAL A 406 14.83 20.19 0.87
N GLU A 407 14.51 19.12 0.18
CA GLU A 407 14.99 18.89 -1.19
C GLU A 407 14.33 19.83 -2.19
N SER A 408 15.05 20.13 -3.26
CA SER A 408 14.60 21.10 -4.27
C SER A 408 13.65 20.47 -5.30
N PRO A 409 12.72 21.26 -5.89
CA PRO A 409 11.92 20.80 -7.02
C PRO A 409 12.79 20.36 -8.20
N ASN A 410 12.39 19.31 -8.90
CA ASN A 410 13.08 18.71 -10.04
C ASN A 410 14.50 18.20 -9.74
N ALA A 411 14.89 18.08 -8.47
CA ALA A 411 16.17 17.49 -8.08
C ALA A 411 16.25 16.00 -8.46
N VAL A 412 17.50 15.55 -8.56
CA VAL A 412 17.84 14.13 -8.61
C VAL A 412 18.58 13.78 -7.33
N THR A 413 18.06 12.85 -6.54
CA THR A 413 18.66 12.46 -5.26
C THR A 413 19.99 11.70 -5.45
N ALA A 414 20.77 11.53 -4.38
CA ALA A 414 22.03 10.79 -4.43
C ALA A 414 21.86 9.37 -5.01
N ASN A 415 20.74 8.74 -4.76
CA ASN A 415 20.36 7.41 -5.28
C ASN A 415 19.49 7.48 -6.56
N PHE A 416 19.59 8.58 -7.31
CA PHE A 416 19.03 8.81 -8.64
C PHE A 416 17.49 8.85 -8.73
N LEU A 417 16.78 9.10 -7.64
CA LEU A 417 15.35 9.35 -7.73
C LEU A 417 15.09 10.75 -8.29
N ARG A 418 14.28 10.84 -9.34
CA ARG A 418 13.89 12.11 -9.96
C ARG A 418 12.65 12.63 -9.26
N LEU A 419 12.79 13.75 -8.59
CA LEU A 419 11.68 14.45 -7.97
C LEU A 419 10.98 15.33 -9.01
N GLY A 420 9.64 15.42 -8.88
CA GLY A 420 8.87 16.38 -9.67
C GLY A 420 8.71 17.71 -8.94
N THR A 421 7.48 18.19 -8.82
CA THR A 421 7.16 19.29 -7.92
C THR A 421 7.42 18.87 -6.47
N VAL A 422 8.01 19.77 -5.67
CA VAL A 422 8.32 19.53 -4.24
C VAL A 422 7.78 20.71 -3.43
N ASN A 423 6.64 20.48 -2.74
CA ASN A 423 5.97 21.52 -1.97
C ASN A 423 6.08 21.31 -0.45
N LEU A 424 7.08 20.54 0.01
CA LEU A 424 7.26 20.28 1.42
C LEU A 424 7.48 21.53 2.25
N ALA A 425 8.26 22.48 1.73
CA ALA A 425 8.49 23.75 2.41
C ALA A 425 7.18 24.52 2.64
N GLU A 426 6.25 24.51 1.66
CA GLU A 426 4.94 25.15 1.85
C GLU A 426 4.06 24.33 2.83
N CYS A 427 4.11 23.00 2.78
CA CYS A 427 3.45 22.17 3.80
C CYS A 427 3.90 22.55 5.20
N ILE A 428 5.23 22.68 5.44
CA ILE A 428 5.78 23.05 6.75
C ILE A 428 5.31 24.45 7.15
N ARG A 429 5.45 25.46 6.28
CA ARG A 429 5.02 26.84 6.60
C ARG A 429 3.53 26.91 6.94
N ARG A 430 2.71 26.17 6.20
CA ARG A 430 1.26 26.16 6.40
C ARG A 430 0.89 25.58 7.75
N ILE A 431 1.43 24.40 8.11
CA ILE A 431 1.09 23.78 9.41
C ILE A 431 1.69 24.53 10.59
N VAL A 432 2.88 25.11 10.45
CA VAL A 432 3.49 25.97 11.48
C VAL A 432 2.58 27.16 11.79
N LYS A 433 1.99 27.77 10.75
CA LYS A 433 1.06 28.90 10.90
C LYS A 433 -0.25 28.47 11.56
N VAL A 434 -0.94 27.44 11.00
CA VAL A 434 -2.29 27.09 11.47
C VAL A 434 -2.32 26.39 12.81
N SER A 435 -1.23 25.72 13.20
CA SER A 435 -1.11 25.09 14.52
C SER A 435 -0.76 26.08 15.63
N GLY A 436 -0.25 27.26 15.28
CA GLY A 436 0.33 28.18 16.26
C GLY A 436 1.64 27.63 16.85
N TRP A 437 2.45 26.96 16.03
CA TRP A 437 3.70 26.31 16.43
C TRP A 437 4.63 27.24 17.20
N LYS A 438 4.92 28.42 16.64
CA LYS A 438 5.87 29.40 17.24
C LYS A 438 5.42 29.94 18.58
N GLU A 439 4.11 29.95 18.85
CA GLU A 439 3.50 30.38 20.10
C GLU A 439 3.43 29.28 21.17
N LYS A 440 3.33 28.01 20.74
CA LYS A 440 3.04 26.86 21.59
C LYS A 440 4.25 25.97 21.87
N PHE A 441 5.10 25.71 20.86
CA PHE A 441 6.20 24.76 20.98
C PHE A 441 7.14 25.15 22.12
N ARG A 442 7.40 24.21 23.02
CA ARG A 442 8.17 24.39 24.29
C ARG A 442 7.63 25.47 25.23
N LYS A 443 6.37 25.88 25.07
CA LYS A 443 5.72 26.91 25.88
C LYS A 443 4.41 26.44 26.49
N LEU A 444 3.94 25.26 26.16
CA LEU A 444 2.76 24.67 26.77
C LEU A 444 3.04 24.21 28.20
N PRO A 445 2.00 24.09 29.06
CA PRO A 445 2.16 23.53 30.39
C PRO A 445 2.74 22.13 30.38
N GLU A 446 3.41 21.74 31.48
CA GLU A 446 3.90 20.36 31.62
C GLU A 446 2.79 19.32 31.37
N GLY A 447 3.12 18.25 30.69
CA GLY A 447 2.18 17.25 30.24
C GLY A 447 1.54 17.56 28.87
N ARG A 448 1.71 18.76 28.32
CA ARG A 448 1.25 19.11 26.98
C ARG A 448 2.43 19.43 26.08
N GLY A 449 2.39 18.95 24.85
CA GLY A 449 3.48 19.17 23.90
C GLY A 449 3.04 19.13 22.43
N LEU A 450 3.88 19.69 21.60
CA LEU A 450 3.76 19.68 20.14
C LEU A 450 4.93 18.91 19.51
N GLY A 451 4.65 18.09 18.52
CA GLY A 451 5.66 17.43 17.70
C GLY A 451 5.42 17.65 16.22
N LEU A 452 6.50 17.87 15.48
CA LEU A 452 6.46 18.08 14.06
C LEU A 452 7.24 16.96 13.35
N ALA A 453 6.72 16.48 12.24
CA ALA A 453 7.41 15.57 11.34
C ALA A 453 6.94 15.73 9.89
N CYS A 454 7.79 15.27 8.98
CA CYS A 454 7.56 15.38 7.54
C CYS A 454 7.68 14.04 6.83
N SER A 455 7.18 13.99 5.62
CA SER A 455 7.30 12.80 4.77
C SER A 455 7.25 13.11 3.29
N ALA A 456 7.73 12.17 2.51
CA ALA A 456 7.46 12.06 1.08
C ALA A 456 7.04 10.64 0.74
N TYR A 457 6.15 10.49 -0.23
CA TYR A 457 5.78 9.18 -0.76
C TYR A 457 5.61 9.23 -2.27
N LEU A 458 5.84 8.10 -2.92
CA LEU A 458 5.76 7.99 -4.38
C LEU A 458 4.30 8.09 -4.87
N THR A 459 4.10 8.79 -5.96
CA THR A 459 2.83 8.84 -6.68
C THR A 459 2.80 7.73 -7.72
N GLY A 460 2.39 6.55 -7.28
CA GLY A 460 2.28 5.35 -8.09
C GLY A 460 3.59 4.67 -8.43
N ALA A 461 3.78 3.44 -7.97
CA ALA A 461 4.85 2.57 -8.45
C ALA A 461 4.25 1.37 -9.19
N GLY A 462 4.91 0.97 -10.25
CA GLY A 462 4.66 -0.29 -10.93
C GLY A 462 5.79 -1.27 -10.61
N LEU A 463 5.48 -2.40 -10.01
CA LEU A 463 6.45 -3.50 -10.00
C LEU A 463 6.47 -4.13 -11.37
N PRO A 464 7.64 -4.36 -11.97
CA PRO A 464 7.75 -5.00 -13.28
C PRO A 464 7.52 -6.52 -13.16
N ILE A 465 6.33 -6.92 -12.72
CA ILE A 465 5.93 -8.33 -12.62
C ILE A 465 5.58 -8.87 -14.02
N TYR A 466 5.05 -8.00 -14.86
CA TYR A 466 4.92 -8.22 -16.29
C TYR A 466 6.10 -7.57 -17.01
N TRP A 467 6.22 -7.83 -18.28
CA TRP A 467 7.26 -7.24 -19.11
C TRP A 467 7.20 -5.70 -19.05
N ASN A 468 8.32 -5.06 -18.69
CA ASN A 468 8.43 -3.60 -18.47
C ASN A 468 8.07 -2.71 -19.68
N LYS A 469 7.95 -3.28 -20.87
CA LYS A 469 7.57 -2.56 -22.08
C LYS A 469 6.05 -2.47 -22.26
N MET A 470 5.28 -3.28 -21.52
CA MET A 470 3.82 -3.26 -21.60
C MET A 470 3.24 -2.13 -20.76
N PRO A 471 2.06 -1.60 -21.13
CA PRO A 471 1.33 -0.65 -20.30
C PRO A 471 1.05 -1.23 -18.90
N HIS A 472 1.17 -0.39 -17.89
CA HIS A 472 0.86 -0.75 -16.51
C HIS A 472 -0.61 -0.54 -16.15
N SER A 473 -1.32 0.25 -16.94
CA SER A 473 -2.77 0.47 -16.86
C SER A 473 -3.33 0.72 -18.25
N GLY A 474 -4.54 0.24 -18.47
CA GLY A 474 -5.34 0.54 -19.63
C GLY A 474 -6.77 0.94 -19.24
N VAL A 475 -7.41 1.76 -20.04
CA VAL A 475 -8.80 2.13 -19.92
C VAL A 475 -9.45 2.06 -21.29
N GLN A 476 -10.62 1.44 -21.37
CA GLN A 476 -11.46 1.44 -22.55
C GLN A 476 -12.74 2.24 -22.27
N LEU A 477 -13.19 3.03 -23.23
CA LEU A 477 -14.48 3.73 -23.18
C LEU A 477 -15.37 3.23 -24.30
N LYS A 478 -16.64 3.01 -23.95
CA LYS A 478 -17.72 2.74 -24.88
C LYS A 478 -18.73 3.86 -24.76
N PHE A 479 -19.11 4.43 -25.90
CA PHE A 479 -20.17 5.44 -26.00
C PHE A 479 -21.47 4.78 -26.48
N ASP A 480 -22.59 5.21 -25.97
CA ASP A 480 -23.88 4.75 -26.44
C ASP A 480 -24.78 5.88 -26.91
N ARG A 481 -25.83 5.52 -27.69
CA ARG A 481 -26.74 6.47 -28.32
C ARG A 481 -27.59 7.27 -27.33
N SER A 482 -27.58 6.91 -26.02
CA SER A 482 -28.24 7.71 -25.00
C SER A 482 -27.37 8.86 -24.49
N GLY A 483 -26.12 8.96 -24.93
CA GLY A 483 -25.11 9.84 -24.39
C GLY A 483 -24.42 9.28 -23.15
N GLY A 484 -24.69 8.04 -22.78
CA GLY A 484 -23.99 7.34 -21.70
C GLY A 484 -22.59 6.91 -22.10
N VAL A 485 -21.69 6.81 -21.09
CA VAL A 485 -20.32 6.33 -21.29
C VAL A 485 -20.04 5.20 -20.33
N SER A 486 -19.51 4.08 -20.84
CA SER A 486 -19.01 2.97 -20.01
C SER A 486 -17.50 3.00 -19.95
N ILE A 487 -16.95 2.87 -18.73
CA ILE A 487 -15.50 2.77 -18.47
C ILE A 487 -15.18 1.32 -18.12
N PHE A 488 -14.20 0.72 -18.80
CA PHE A 488 -13.66 -0.59 -18.48
C PHE A 488 -12.20 -0.43 -18.06
N CYS A 489 -11.85 -0.90 -16.84
CA CYS A 489 -10.52 -0.79 -16.26
C CYS A 489 -10.24 -1.99 -15.34
N GLY A 490 -8.99 -2.47 -15.34
CA GLY A 490 -8.58 -3.59 -14.46
C GLY A 490 -8.25 -3.16 -13.02
N ALA A 491 -8.23 -1.86 -12.69
CA ALA A 491 -8.06 -1.38 -11.32
C ALA A 491 -9.29 -1.72 -10.46
N THR A 492 -9.12 -1.79 -9.12
CA THR A 492 -10.19 -2.16 -8.18
C THR A 492 -10.56 -1.02 -7.25
N GLU A 493 -11.85 -0.91 -6.93
CA GLU A 493 -12.36 -0.04 -5.88
C GLU A 493 -12.23 -0.75 -4.52
N ILE A 494 -11.35 -0.23 -3.66
CA ILE A 494 -11.06 -0.79 -2.34
C ILE A 494 -11.51 0.11 -1.17
N GLY A 495 -12.39 1.06 -1.47
CA GLY A 495 -12.89 2.07 -0.54
C GLY A 495 -12.26 3.45 -0.74
N GLN A 496 -11.16 3.55 -1.51
CA GLN A 496 -10.41 4.79 -1.72
C GLN A 496 -11.09 5.80 -2.65
N GLY A 497 -12.10 5.39 -3.42
CA GLY A 497 -12.82 6.26 -4.34
C GLY A 497 -12.23 6.34 -5.75
N SER A 498 -11.50 5.31 -6.18
CA SER A 498 -10.91 5.27 -7.53
C SER A 498 -11.95 5.33 -8.64
N ASP A 499 -13.10 4.68 -8.45
CA ASP A 499 -14.19 4.71 -9.44
C ASP A 499 -14.73 6.13 -9.63
N ASP A 500 -14.90 6.90 -8.55
CA ASP A 500 -15.29 8.31 -8.63
C ASP A 500 -14.23 9.17 -9.33
N VAL A 501 -12.95 8.91 -9.09
CA VAL A 501 -11.85 9.62 -9.73
C VAL A 501 -11.84 9.36 -11.24
N LEU A 502 -11.97 8.12 -11.67
CA LEU A 502 -12.02 7.76 -13.09
C LEU A 502 -13.24 8.36 -13.79
N ALA A 503 -14.42 8.27 -13.15
CA ALA A 503 -15.64 8.92 -13.65
C ALA A 503 -15.46 10.44 -13.76
N GLY A 504 -14.87 11.08 -12.74
CA GLY A 504 -14.61 12.51 -12.71
C GLY A 504 -13.70 12.99 -13.85
N ILE A 505 -12.61 12.25 -14.12
CA ILE A 505 -11.69 12.57 -15.23
C ILE A 505 -12.40 12.49 -16.57
N VAL A 506 -13.17 11.43 -16.83
CA VAL A 506 -13.88 11.26 -18.10
C VAL A 506 -15.00 12.29 -18.24
N ALA A 507 -15.76 12.56 -17.16
CA ALA A 507 -16.83 13.55 -17.14
C ALA A 507 -16.31 14.96 -17.45
N GLU A 508 -15.18 15.36 -16.87
CA GLU A 508 -14.57 16.67 -17.13
C GLU A 508 -14.20 16.85 -18.61
N VAL A 509 -13.53 15.83 -19.19
CA VAL A 509 -13.10 15.90 -20.61
C VAL A 509 -14.28 15.97 -21.57
N LEU A 510 -15.32 15.18 -21.29
CA LEU A 510 -16.49 15.05 -22.18
C LEU A 510 -17.62 16.06 -21.88
N GLY A 511 -17.50 16.84 -20.79
CA GLY A 511 -18.50 17.81 -20.38
C GLY A 511 -19.84 17.20 -19.96
N ILE A 512 -19.83 15.98 -19.39
CA ILE A 512 -21.01 15.24 -18.92
C ILE A 512 -21.02 15.09 -17.40
N ASP A 513 -22.09 14.53 -16.85
CA ASP A 513 -22.20 14.25 -15.43
C ASP A 513 -21.54 12.91 -15.09
N THR A 514 -20.93 12.77 -13.91
CA THR A 514 -20.37 11.49 -13.43
C THR A 514 -21.41 10.38 -13.31
N PHE A 515 -22.70 10.72 -13.14
CA PHE A 515 -23.80 9.76 -13.11
C PHE A 515 -24.27 9.27 -14.49
N ASP A 516 -23.83 9.91 -15.59
CA ASP A 516 -24.02 9.39 -16.95
C ASP A 516 -22.95 8.34 -17.32
N ILE A 517 -22.03 8.06 -16.38
CA ILE A 517 -20.90 7.13 -16.56
C ILE A 517 -21.17 5.85 -15.77
N ARG A 518 -21.00 4.71 -16.42
CA ARG A 518 -21.01 3.39 -15.81
C ARG A 518 -19.62 2.80 -15.76
N LEU A 519 -19.20 2.28 -14.61
CA LEU A 519 -17.87 1.70 -14.42
C LEU A 519 -17.95 0.18 -14.32
N PHE A 520 -16.99 -0.47 -14.99
CA PHE A 520 -16.71 -1.89 -14.92
C PHE A 520 -15.22 -2.01 -14.58
N THR A 521 -14.93 -2.19 -13.29
CA THR A 521 -13.57 -2.22 -12.76
C THR A 521 -13.26 -3.58 -12.14
N GLY A 522 -11.98 -3.97 -12.17
CA GLY A 522 -11.50 -5.18 -11.51
C GLY A 522 -11.89 -6.51 -12.19
N ASP A 523 -12.36 -6.52 -13.42
CA ASP A 523 -12.75 -7.72 -14.17
C ASP A 523 -11.73 -8.02 -15.27
N THR A 524 -11.10 -9.21 -15.22
CA THR A 524 -10.02 -9.57 -16.14
C THR A 524 -10.47 -9.86 -17.58
N ASP A 525 -11.75 -10.16 -17.79
CA ASP A 525 -12.31 -10.39 -19.14
C ASP A 525 -12.85 -9.09 -19.76
N LEU A 526 -13.41 -8.20 -18.95
CA LEU A 526 -14.04 -6.98 -19.45
C LEU A 526 -13.05 -5.81 -19.59
N GLY A 527 -12.05 -5.75 -18.70
CA GLY A 527 -11.10 -4.63 -18.66
C GLY A 527 -9.73 -4.99 -19.22
N PRO A 528 -8.99 -3.99 -19.73
CA PRO A 528 -7.59 -4.18 -20.07
C PRO A 528 -6.77 -4.50 -18.83
N VAL A 529 -5.59 -5.11 -19.02
CA VAL A 529 -4.68 -5.43 -17.92
C VAL A 529 -4.32 -4.18 -17.12
N ASP A 530 -4.49 -4.27 -15.80
CA ASP A 530 -4.02 -3.32 -14.82
C ASP A 530 -3.33 -4.07 -13.68
N LEU A 531 -2.26 -3.51 -13.13
CA LEU A 531 -1.51 -4.17 -12.06
C LEU A 531 -2.24 -4.15 -10.70
N GLY A 532 -3.39 -3.46 -10.60
CA GLY A 532 -4.24 -3.42 -9.42
C GLY A 532 -4.08 -2.16 -8.58
N SER A 533 -4.80 -2.11 -7.44
CA SER A 533 -4.90 -0.93 -6.57
C SER A 533 -3.94 -1.05 -5.39
N TYR A 534 -2.69 -0.60 -5.58
CA TYR A 534 -1.64 -0.54 -4.56
C TYR A 534 -0.66 0.62 -4.87
N SER A 535 0.25 0.95 -3.94
CA SER A 535 1.28 1.99 -4.11
C SER A 535 0.75 3.31 -4.67
N SER A 536 -0.47 3.69 -4.32
CA SER A 536 -1.16 4.93 -4.77
C SER A 536 -1.12 5.15 -6.28
N ARG A 537 -1.24 4.07 -7.08
CA ARG A 537 -1.00 4.11 -8.52
C ARG A 537 -2.24 4.42 -9.38
N VAL A 538 -3.45 4.17 -8.88
CA VAL A 538 -4.66 4.21 -9.72
C VAL A 538 -4.90 5.61 -10.29
N THR A 539 -4.88 6.65 -9.47
CA THR A 539 -5.06 8.03 -9.93
C THR A 539 -4.03 8.43 -11.00
N LEU A 540 -2.75 8.10 -10.79
CA LEU A 540 -1.72 8.43 -11.77
C LEU A 540 -1.86 7.59 -13.05
N MET A 541 -1.90 6.27 -12.92
CA MET A 541 -1.74 5.37 -14.07
C MET A 541 -3.06 5.16 -14.82
N ALA A 542 -4.08 4.67 -14.11
CA ALA A 542 -5.40 4.50 -14.71
C ALA A 542 -6.07 5.84 -15.03
N GLY A 543 -5.83 6.87 -14.19
CA GLY A 543 -6.33 8.23 -14.47
C GLY A 543 -5.75 8.85 -15.75
N ASN A 544 -4.43 8.71 -16.00
CA ASN A 544 -3.84 9.16 -17.27
C ASN A 544 -4.33 8.31 -18.46
N ALA A 545 -4.55 7.01 -18.28
CA ALA A 545 -5.14 6.17 -19.33
C ALA A 545 -6.60 6.59 -19.62
N ALA A 546 -7.39 6.92 -18.59
CA ALA A 546 -8.75 7.43 -18.73
C ALA A 546 -8.79 8.79 -19.42
N LEU A 547 -7.89 9.71 -19.04
CA LEU A 547 -7.72 11.00 -19.69
C LEU A 547 -7.43 10.84 -21.19
N GLN A 548 -6.48 9.99 -21.55
CA GLN A 548 -6.13 9.72 -22.94
C GLN A 548 -7.29 9.09 -23.72
N ALA A 549 -8.03 8.15 -23.13
CA ALA A 549 -9.19 7.53 -23.77
C ALA A 549 -10.32 8.55 -24.01
N ALA A 550 -10.59 9.40 -23.01
CA ALA A 550 -11.62 10.44 -23.09
C ALA A 550 -11.27 11.53 -24.13
N GLU A 551 -10.02 11.98 -24.20
CA GLU A 551 -9.58 12.94 -25.21
C GLU A 551 -9.69 12.37 -26.65
N ARG A 552 -9.42 11.07 -26.84
CA ARG A 552 -9.66 10.39 -28.12
C ARG A 552 -11.15 10.37 -28.49
N GLY A 553 -12.02 10.07 -27.54
CA GLY A 553 -13.47 10.09 -27.74
C GLY A 553 -13.99 11.49 -28.07
N LYS A 554 -13.52 12.50 -27.30
CA LYS A 554 -13.81 13.90 -27.55
C LYS A 554 -13.41 14.33 -28.96
N ALA A 555 -12.23 13.91 -29.43
CA ALA A 555 -11.75 14.24 -30.77
C ALA A 555 -12.66 13.65 -31.87
N ILE A 556 -13.08 12.39 -31.75
CA ILE A 556 -14.00 11.74 -32.71
C ILE A 556 -15.34 12.48 -32.75
N ILE A 557 -15.91 12.82 -31.60
CA ILE A 557 -17.18 13.53 -31.50
C ILE A 557 -17.03 14.96 -32.06
N ALA A 558 -15.91 15.62 -31.73
CA ALA A 558 -15.62 16.95 -32.23
C ALA A 558 -15.54 17.01 -33.77
N ASP A 559 -14.94 15.99 -34.41
CA ASP A 559 -14.86 15.89 -35.88
C ASP A 559 -16.24 15.85 -36.51
N ALA A 560 -17.16 15.08 -36.00
CA ALA A 560 -18.51 15.01 -36.53
C ALA A 560 -19.31 16.32 -36.31
N VAL A 561 -19.20 16.90 -35.10
CA VAL A 561 -19.93 18.12 -34.74
C VAL A 561 -19.40 19.34 -35.48
N ALA A 562 -18.07 19.47 -35.64
CA ALA A 562 -17.45 20.57 -36.36
C ALA A 562 -17.94 20.67 -37.80
N GLU A 563 -18.01 19.50 -38.47
CA GLU A 563 -18.51 19.39 -39.82
C GLU A 563 -20.02 19.73 -39.89
N LYS A 564 -20.83 19.19 -38.98
CA LYS A 564 -22.26 19.41 -38.94
C LYS A 564 -22.64 20.89 -38.71
N LEU A 565 -21.85 21.56 -37.84
CA LEU A 565 -22.10 22.95 -37.48
C LEU A 565 -21.33 23.95 -38.36
N GLU A 566 -20.44 23.46 -39.24
CA GLU A 566 -19.54 24.24 -40.10
C GLU A 566 -18.69 25.25 -39.30
N ILE A 567 -18.05 24.73 -38.22
CA ILE A 567 -17.21 25.54 -37.32
C ILE A 567 -15.85 24.84 -37.08
N PRO A 568 -14.77 25.60 -36.82
CA PRO A 568 -13.50 25.02 -36.42
C PRO A 568 -13.60 24.22 -35.12
N LYS A 569 -12.90 23.09 -35.02
CA LYS A 569 -12.90 22.20 -33.82
C LYS A 569 -12.45 22.94 -32.55
N GLU A 570 -11.50 23.87 -32.69
CA GLU A 570 -10.92 24.65 -31.60
C GLU A 570 -11.96 25.55 -30.92
N ARG A 571 -13.04 25.87 -31.61
CA ARG A 571 -14.15 26.62 -31.07
C ARG A 571 -15.18 25.76 -30.33
N LEU A 572 -15.15 24.43 -30.50
CA LEU A 572 -16.06 23.54 -29.80
C LEU A 572 -15.76 23.47 -28.30
N ARG A 573 -16.80 23.60 -27.51
CA ARG A 573 -16.79 23.40 -26.06
C ARG A 573 -17.69 22.21 -25.72
N PHE A 574 -17.18 21.37 -24.81
CA PHE A 574 -17.87 20.22 -24.22
C PHE A 574 -18.23 20.60 -22.79
N ALA A 575 -19.46 20.88 -22.53
CA ALA A 575 -19.92 21.28 -21.18
C ALA A 575 -21.44 21.13 -21.06
N ASP A 576 -21.92 20.92 -19.83
CA ASP A 576 -23.34 20.85 -19.48
C ASP A 576 -24.12 19.86 -20.36
N LYS A 577 -23.52 18.71 -20.65
CA LYS A 577 -24.07 17.66 -21.55
C LYS A 577 -24.35 18.17 -22.97
N ARG A 578 -23.57 19.14 -23.43
CA ARG A 578 -23.67 19.74 -24.78
C ARG A 578 -22.28 19.87 -25.40
N VAL A 579 -22.28 19.89 -26.76
CA VAL A 579 -21.15 20.26 -27.61
C VAL A 579 -21.59 21.44 -28.41
N PHE A 580 -20.94 22.60 -28.22
CA PHE A 580 -21.39 23.86 -28.78
C PHE A 580 -20.23 24.78 -29.17
N ASP A 581 -20.53 25.78 -30.00
CA ASP A 581 -19.60 26.83 -30.41
C ASP A 581 -19.34 27.81 -29.25
N SER A 582 -18.06 27.96 -28.84
CA SER A 582 -17.68 28.91 -27.79
C SER A 582 -17.99 30.37 -28.09
N ALA A 583 -18.11 30.74 -29.36
CA ALA A 583 -18.46 32.10 -29.79
C ALA A 583 -19.98 32.30 -29.94
N ALA A 584 -20.75 31.22 -30.05
CA ALA A 584 -22.22 31.25 -30.21
C ALA A 584 -22.80 30.02 -29.45
N PRO A 585 -22.95 30.07 -28.12
CA PRO A 585 -23.32 28.92 -27.30
C PRO A 585 -24.69 28.31 -27.60
N GLU A 586 -25.59 29.07 -28.24
CA GLU A 586 -26.88 28.55 -28.75
C GLU A 586 -26.68 27.60 -29.93
N LYS A 587 -25.59 27.73 -30.69
CA LYS A 587 -25.22 26.86 -31.80
C LYS A 587 -24.48 25.63 -31.27
N GLY A 588 -25.23 24.57 -31.07
CA GLY A 588 -24.67 23.32 -30.48
C GLY A 588 -25.66 22.17 -30.51
N LEU A 589 -25.17 21.01 -30.10
CA LEU A 589 -25.94 19.78 -29.98
C LEU A 589 -25.88 19.30 -28.50
N THR A 590 -26.89 18.55 -28.08
CA THR A 590 -26.76 17.76 -26.86
C THR A 590 -25.64 16.74 -27.03
N PHE A 591 -25.03 16.29 -25.95
CA PHE A 591 -24.00 15.26 -26.00
C PHE A 591 -24.52 13.96 -26.62
N GLN A 592 -25.77 13.61 -26.36
CA GLN A 592 -26.47 12.50 -26.99
C GLN A 592 -26.52 12.65 -28.53
N GLU A 593 -27.01 13.79 -29.03
CA GLU A 593 -27.06 14.05 -30.46
C GLU A 593 -25.67 14.02 -31.10
N ALA A 594 -24.65 14.58 -30.42
CA ALA A 594 -23.28 14.59 -30.87
C ALA A 594 -22.68 13.17 -30.97
N VAL A 595 -22.98 12.29 -30.01
CA VAL A 595 -22.57 10.88 -30.05
C VAL A 595 -23.28 10.15 -31.19
N CYS A 596 -24.60 10.36 -31.37
CA CYS A 596 -25.35 9.75 -32.47
C CYS A 596 -24.84 10.19 -33.84
N LEU A 597 -24.54 11.48 -33.99
CA LEU A 597 -23.95 12.02 -35.22
C LEU A 597 -22.57 11.41 -35.50
N ALA A 598 -21.73 11.32 -34.50
CA ALA A 598 -20.40 10.73 -34.66
C ALA A 598 -20.49 9.21 -34.98
N GLU A 599 -21.42 8.48 -34.34
CA GLU A 599 -21.64 7.07 -34.63
C GLU A 599 -22.20 6.86 -36.06
N ALA A 600 -23.11 7.72 -36.52
CA ALA A 600 -23.63 7.65 -37.88
C ALA A 600 -22.54 7.87 -38.93
N ARG A 601 -21.51 8.63 -38.61
CA ARG A 601 -20.41 8.97 -39.51
C ARG A 601 -19.28 7.94 -39.48
N PHE A 602 -18.86 7.53 -38.28
CA PHE A 602 -17.63 6.73 -38.07
C PHE A 602 -17.89 5.29 -37.65
N GLY A 603 -19.16 4.88 -37.46
CA GLY A 603 -19.55 3.60 -36.88
C GLY A 603 -19.52 3.64 -35.35
N THR A 604 -19.66 2.48 -34.72
CA THR A 604 -19.70 2.35 -33.26
C THR A 604 -18.44 2.95 -32.61
N ILE A 605 -18.66 3.80 -31.61
CA ILE A 605 -17.57 4.55 -30.98
C ILE A 605 -17.06 3.81 -29.74
N GLY A 606 -15.78 3.49 -29.77
CA GLY A 606 -15.02 3.00 -28.64
C GLY A 606 -13.60 3.54 -28.68
N THR A 607 -13.05 3.87 -27.53
CA THR A 607 -11.69 4.41 -27.42
C THR A 607 -10.88 3.71 -26.33
N VAL A 608 -9.55 3.75 -26.46
CA VAL A 608 -8.63 3.11 -25.53
C VAL A 608 -7.54 4.12 -25.14
N GLY A 609 -7.20 4.15 -23.87
CA GLY A 609 -6.01 4.83 -23.37
C GLY A 609 -5.12 3.84 -22.63
N SER A 610 -3.82 4.13 -22.63
CA SER A 610 -2.82 3.30 -21.97
C SER A 610 -1.76 4.15 -21.29
N TYR A 611 -1.26 3.72 -20.16
CA TYR A 611 -0.19 4.41 -19.46
C TYR A 611 0.96 3.47 -19.15
N THR A 612 2.15 3.89 -19.55
CA THR A 612 3.42 3.26 -19.19
C THR A 612 4.25 4.30 -18.43
N PRO A 613 4.58 4.10 -17.14
CA PRO A 613 5.36 5.06 -16.41
C PRO A 613 6.78 5.17 -16.99
N PRO A 614 7.43 6.35 -16.88
CA PRO A 614 8.81 6.51 -17.30
C PRO A 614 9.70 5.54 -16.53
N LYS A 615 10.76 5.06 -17.18
CA LYS A 615 11.75 4.19 -16.52
C LYS A 615 12.40 4.95 -15.37
N SER A 616 12.56 4.29 -14.24
CA SER A 616 13.43 4.79 -13.17
C SER A 616 14.88 4.85 -13.69
N PRO A 617 15.61 5.95 -13.47
CA PRO A 617 17.01 6.02 -13.83
C PRO A 617 17.90 5.03 -13.05
N ALA A 618 17.43 4.59 -11.89
CA ALA A 618 18.14 3.59 -11.08
C ALA A 618 17.89 2.19 -11.63
N LEU A 619 18.79 1.70 -12.43
CA LEU A 619 18.76 0.32 -12.96
C LEU A 619 19.25 -0.72 -11.96
N TYR A 620 19.89 -0.32 -10.87
CA TYR A 620 20.37 -1.21 -9.83
C TYR A 620 19.30 -1.44 -8.76
N LYS A 621 19.18 -2.70 -8.34
CA LYS A 621 18.26 -3.09 -7.30
C LYS A 621 18.61 -2.38 -6.00
N GLY A 622 17.67 -1.56 -5.52
CA GLY A 622 17.80 -0.84 -4.28
C GLY A 622 18.09 0.65 -4.39
N GLY A 623 18.50 1.15 -5.56
CA GLY A 623 18.60 2.58 -5.82
C GLY A 623 17.25 3.20 -6.13
N GLY A 624 16.37 2.44 -6.80
CA GLY A 624 15.02 2.85 -7.17
C GLY A 624 13.97 1.85 -6.72
N VAL A 625 12.77 2.34 -6.53
CA VAL A 625 11.61 1.58 -6.01
C VAL A 625 10.52 1.39 -7.04
N GLY A 626 10.91 1.06 -8.23
CA GLY A 626 10.01 1.05 -9.38
C GLY A 626 9.79 2.46 -9.93
N PRO A 627 9.26 2.55 -11.15
CA PRO A 627 9.08 3.83 -11.80
C PRO A 627 7.98 4.64 -11.11
N SER A 628 8.37 5.72 -10.47
CA SER A 628 7.46 6.76 -10.00
C SER A 628 7.91 8.10 -10.58
N PRO A 629 7.06 8.77 -11.36
CA PRO A 629 7.44 10.02 -12.00
C PRO A 629 7.39 11.22 -11.08
N THR A 630 6.69 11.13 -9.95
CA THR A 630 6.51 12.23 -9.01
C THR A 630 6.24 11.70 -7.59
N TYR A 631 6.35 12.58 -6.61
CA TYR A 631 6.18 12.31 -5.19
C TYR A 631 5.23 13.32 -4.57
N SER A 632 4.43 12.87 -3.60
CA SER A 632 3.68 13.74 -2.69
C SER A 632 4.51 14.05 -1.45
N TYR A 633 4.17 15.12 -0.77
CA TYR A 633 4.82 15.55 0.46
C TYR A 633 3.78 15.86 1.52
N SER A 634 4.11 15.53 2.77
CA SER A 634 3.25 15.84 3.90
C SER A 634 4.08 16.37 5.06
N ALA A 635 3.49 17.30 5.81
CA ALA A 635 4.01 17.74 7.08
C ALA A 635 2.88 17.73 8.11
N ALA A 636 3.15 17.23 9.32
CA ALA A 636 2.18 17.16 10.40
C ALA A 636 2.70 17.80 11.68
N VAL A 637 1.80 18.46 12.39
CA VAL A 637 1.98 18.86 13.79
C VAL A 637 0.95 18.11 14.62
N VAL A 638 1.41 17.44 15.66
CA VAL A 638 0.57 16.70 16.62
C VAL A 638 0.64 17.39 17.96
N GLU A 639 -0.52 17.69 18.57
CA GLU A 639 -0.64 18.12 19.96
C GLU A 639 -0.95 16.90 20.82
N VAL A 640 -0.22 16.71 21.91
CA VAL A 640 -0.48 15.62 22.87
C VAL A 640 -0.71 16.17 24.27
N GLU A 641 -1.47 15.41 25.05
CA GLU A 641 -1.61 15.52 26.49
C GLU A 641 -1.14 14.20 27.11
N VAL A 642 -0.07 14.25 27.88
CA VAL A 642 0.55 13.11 28.56
C VAL A 642 0.27 13.20 30.05
N ASN A 643 -0.37 12.19 30.61
CA ASN A 643 -0.52 12.09 32.05
C ASN A 643 0.79 11.53 32.64
N PRO A 644 1.54 12.35 33.42
CA PRO A 644 2.86 11.96 33.93
C PRO A 644 2.81 10.87 35.02
N VAL A 645 1.62 10.60 35.57
CA VAL A 645 1.42 9.57 36.61
C VAL A 645 1.13 8.20 36.00
N THR A 646 0.43 8.18 34.87
CA THR A 646 -0.02 6.93 34.23
C THR A 646 0.69 6.64 32.89
N GLY A 647 1.37 7.64 32.31
CA GLY A 647 1.93 7.54 30.97
C GLY A 647 0.88 7.59 29.83
N TRP A 648 -0.39 7.76 30.16
CA TRP A 648 -1.46 7.80 29.16
C TRP A 648 -1.32 9.01 28.25
N VAL A 649 -1.44 8.80 26.94
CA VAL A 649 -1.36 9.85 25.92
C VAL A 649 -2.73 10.06 25.30
N THR A 650 -3.20 11.27 25.29
CA THR A 650 -4.35 11.74 24.53
C THR A 650 -3.88 12.67 23.43
N VAL A 651 -4.45 12.57 22.26
CA VAL A 651 -4.15 13.44 21.12
C VAL A 651 -5.38 14.29 20.82
N PRO A 652 -5.45 15.53 21.29
CA PRO A 652 -6.63 16.37 21.06
C PRO A 652 -6.70 16.91 19.64
N ARG A 653 -5.57 17.14 18.97
CA ARG A 653 -5.54 17.80 17.68
C ARG A 653 -4.35 17.42 16.84
N ILE A 654 -4.60 17.26 15.51
CA ILE A 654 -3.56 17.07 14.49
C ILE A 654 -3.78 18.05 13.34
N TRP A 655 -2.74 18.79 12.99
CA TRP A 655 -2.69 19.61 11.78
C TRP A 655 -1.83 18.88 10.76
N ILE A 656 -2.33 18.73 9.55
CA ILE A 656 -1.59 18.07 8.48
C ILE A 656 -1.75 18.85 7.19
N ALA A 657 -0.62 19.22 6.58
CA ALA A 657 -0.58 19.75 5.22
C ALA A 657 -0.09 18.65 4.27
N HIS A 658 -0.76 18.54 3.13
CA HIS A 658 -0.46 17.55 2.11
C HIS A 658 -0.41 18.15 0.70
N ASP A 659 0.71 17.92 0.00
CA ASP A 659 0.92 18.29 -1.40
C ASP A 659 0.21 17.29 -2.31
N ILE A 660 -1.02 17.64 -2.69
CA ILE A 660 -1.90 16.83 -3.54
C ILE A 660 -1.76 17.13 -5.04
N GLY A 661 -0.97 18.13 -5.41
CA GLY A 661 -0.95 18.64 -6.77
C GLY A 661 -2.28 19.31 -7.13
N ARG A 662 -3.29 18.53 -7.47
CA ARG A 662 -4.68 18.98 -7.62
C ARG A 662 -5.63 17.98 -6.97
N ALA A 663 -6.50 18.45 -6.11
CA ALA A 663 -7.55 17.64 -5.51
C ALA A 663 -8.67 17.37 -6.54
N LEU A 664 -8.73 16.18 -7.10
CA LEU A 664 -9.75 15.82 -8.10
C LEU A 664 -11.18 15.82 -7.52
N ASN A 665 -11.30 15.35 -6.26
CA ASN A 665 -12.50 15.51 -5.44
C ASN A 665 -12.06 15.84 -4.00
N PRO A 666 -12.12 17.10 -3.57
CA PRO A 666 -11.62 17.53 -2.26
C PRO A 666 -12.23 16.78 -1.08
N THR A 667 -13.48 16.34 -1.17
CA THR A 667 -14.14 15.55 -0.12
C THR A 667 -13.46 14.20 0.07
N LEU A 668 -13.14 13.51 -1.03
CA LEU A 668 -12.46 12.21 -0.97
C LEU A 668 -11.00 12.35 -0.52
N VAL A 669 -10.32 13.41 -0.95
CA VAL A 669 -8.94 13.70 -0.52
C VAL A 669 -8.88 13.87 1.00
N ARG A 670 -9.76 14.66 1.60
CA ARG A 670 -9.84 14.84 3.05
C ARG A 670 -10.12 13.52 3.76
N GLY A 671 -11.06 12.71 3.28
CA GLY A 671 -11.35 11.38 3.84
C GLY A 671 -10.13 10.43 3.79
N GLN A 672 -9.29 10.52 2.73
CA GLN A 672 -8.04 9.75 2.68
C GLN A 672 -6.99 10.26 3.68
N VAL A 673 -6.90 11.57 3.90
CA VAL A 673 -6.02 12.16 4.92
C VAL A 673 -6.46 11.73 6.32
N GLU A 674 -7.74 11.85 6.65
CA GLU A 674 -8.30 11.43 7.95
C GLU A 674 -8.07 9.94 8.20
N GLY A 675 -8.31 9.08 7.19
CA GLY A 675 -8.01 7.65 7.28
C GLY A 675 -6.52 7.33 7.40
N SER A 676 -5.63 8.18 6.88
CA SER A 676 -4.18 8.07 7.07
C SER A 676 -3.77 8.47 8.49
N VAL A 677 -4.34 9.55 9.01
CA VAL A 677 -4.14 10.01 10.39
C VAL A 677 -4.62 8.94 11.37
N TYR A 678 -5.82 8.38 11.16
CA TYR A 678 -6.36 7.28 11.96
C TYR A 678 -5.36 6.11 12.06
N MET A 679 -4.89 5.62 10.91
CA MET A 679 -3.96 4.49 10.89
C MET A 679 -2.60 4.85 11.51
N GLY A 680 -2.07 6.05 11.22
CA GLY A 680 -0.82 6.51 11.80
C GLY A 680 -0.89 6.69 13.32
N LEU A 681 -2.03 7.16 13.83
CA LEU A 681 -2.28 7.29 15.26
C LEU A 681 -2.36 5.92 15.96
N GLY A 682 -3.06 4.96 15.34
CA GLY A 682 -3.11 3.58 15.82
C GLY A 682 -1.72 2.94 15.92
N GLU A 683 -0.91 3.06 14.85
CA GLU A 683 0.47 2.57 14.83
C GLU A 683 1.37 3.30 15.85
N ALA A 684 1.11 4.59 16.09
CA ALA A 684 1.90 5.38 17.03
C ALA A 684 1.65 4.98 18.49
N LEU A 685 0.43 4.63 18.88
CA LEU A 685 0.01 4.53 20.28
C LEU A 685 -0.44 3.15 20.75
N MET A 686 -0.99 2.30 19.88
CA MET A 686 -1.75 1.11 20.31
C MET A 686 -1.46 -0.15 19.53
N GLU A 687 -1.29 -0.05 18.21
CA GLU A 687 -1.30 -1.22 17.33
C GLU A 687 0.01 -1.97 17.40
N GLU A 688 -0.05 -3.22 17.84
CA GLU A 688 1.09 -4.13 17.85
C GLU A 688 0.65 -5.57 17.58
N GLN A 689 1.41 -6.26 16.76
CA GLN A 689 1.24 -7.68 16.49
C GLN A 689 2.31 -8.45 17.24
N GLU A 690 1.98 -8.92 18.44
CA GLU A 690 2.88 -9.67 19.29
C GLU A 690 2.69 -11.17 19.16
N PHE A 691 3.82 -11.88 19.20
CA PHE A 691 3.87 -13.33 19.27
C PHE A 691 4.55 -13.78 20.56
N ARG A 692 3.97 -14.76 21.22
CA ARG A 692 4.43 -15.26 22.50
C ARG A 692 4.84 -16.72 22.39
N ARG A 693 6.07 -17.02 22.80
CA ARG A 693 6.48 -18.41 23.06
C ARG A 693 5.77 -18.95 24.27
N LEU A 694 5.18 -20.12 24.14
CA LEU A 694 4.70 -20.87 25.30
C LEU A 694 5.88 -21.46 26.07
N PRO A 695 5.73 -21.72 27.41
CA PRO A 695 6.79 -22.32 28.20
C PRO A 695 7.27 -23.64 27.59
N LYS A 696 8.57 -23.96 27.71
CA LYS A 696 9.22 -25.14 27.13
C LYS A 696 8.49 -26.48 27.39
N LYS A 697 7.73 -26.62 28.50
CA LYS A 697 6.91 -27.79 28.81
C LYS A 697 5.64 -27.93 27.97
N LEU A 698 5.13 -26.80 27.39
CA LEU A 698 4.02 -26.74 26.43
C LEU A 698 4.52 -26.52 24.99
N SER A 699 5.68 -26.42 24.88
CA SER A 699 6.84 -26.38 24.09
C SER A 699 6.93 -25.65 22.78
N HIS A 700 6.90 -25.85 21.72
CA HIS A 700 7.38 -25.29 20.45
C HIS A 700 6.37 -24.30 19.82
N ALA A 701 5.29 -24.00 20.54
CA ALA A 701 4.22 -23.16 20.03
C ALA A 701 4.57 -21.67 20.15
N LEU A 702 4.45 -20.97 19.04
CA LEU A 702 4.46 -19.53 18.94
C LEU A 702 3.03 -19.07 18.68
N VAL A 703 2.43 -18.37 19.63
CA VAL A 703 1.02 -18.00 19.58
C VAL A 703 0.92 -16.50 19.31
N HIS A 704 0.04 -16.11 18.41
CA HIS A 704 -0.38 -14.73 18.29
C HIS A 704 -1.10 -14.30 19.57
N LYS A 705 -0.65 -13.23 20.21
CA LYS A 705 -1.15 -12.82 21.52
C LYS A 705 -2.59 -12.26 21.41
N PHE A 706 -2.90 -11.59 20.31
CA PHE A 706 -4.14 -10.83 20.11
C PHE A 706 -4.78 -11.08 18.73
N PRO A 707 -5.27 -12.30 18.43
CA PRO A 707 -5.81 -12.60 17.09
C PRO A 707 -7.29 -12.16 16.94
N SER A 708 -7.73 -11.15 17.69
CA SER A 708 -9.10 -10.64 17.65
C SER A 708 -9.12 -9.11 17.76
N ILE A 709 -10.14 -8.48 17.19
CA ILE A 709 -10.33 -7.02 17.31
C ILE A 709 -10.78 -6.56 18.70
N LEU A 710 -11.10 -7.48 19.62
CA LEU A 710 -11.36 -7.16 21.01
C LEU A 710 -10.07 -6.89 21.79
N GLU A 711 -9.01 -7.59 21.45
CA GLU A 711 -7.72 -7.55 22.16
C GLU A 711 -6.66 -6.77 21.39
N TYR A 712 -6.63 -6.87 20.06
CA TYR A 712 -5.81 -6.01 19.21
C TYR A 712 -6.38 -4.59 19.23
N LYS A 713 -5.67 -3.67 19.83
CA LYS A 713 -6.14 -2.30 20.00
C LYS A 713 -5.89 -1.48 18.75
N SER A 714 -6.92 -0.75 18.34
CA SER A 714 -6.85 0.30 17.32
C SER A 714 -7.74 1.46 17.77
N PRO A 715 -7.52 2.69 17.30
CA PRO A 715 -8.35 3.82 17.71
C PRO A 715 -9.83 3.59 17.39
N THR A 716 -10.68 4.03 18.26
CA THR A 716 -12.12 4.16 18.03
C THR A 716 -12.46 5.58 17.59
N SER A 717 -13.73 5.85 17.28
CA SER A 717 -14.18 7.23 16.99
C SER A 717 -13.99 8.20 18.16
N LEU A 718 -13.91 7.68 19.40
CA LEU A 718 -13.67 8.48 20.60
C LEU A 718 -12.18 8.83 20.78
N ASP A 719 -11.29 8.05 20.19
CA ASP A 719 -9.84 8.28 20.26
C ASP A 719 -9.36 9.23 19.14
N MET A 720 -10.22 9.51 18.16
CA MET A 720 -9.85 10.36 17.03
C MET A 720 -9.76 11.83 17.43
N PRO A 721 -8.62 12.49 17.13
CA PRO A 721 -8.46 13.91 17.35
C PRO A 721 -9.28 14.76 16.37
N GLU A 722 -9.36 16.05 16.64
CA GLU A 722 -9.70 17.03 15.62
C GLU A 722 -8.59 17.05 14.55
N VAL A 723 -8.92 16.69 13.29
CA VAL A 723 -7.97 16.68 12.18
C VAL A 723 -8.18 17.90 11.31
N ILE A 724 -7.18 18.78 11.28
CA ILE A 724 -7.17 20.00 10.45
C ILE A 724 -6.30 19.75 9.24
N THR A 725 -6.94 19.62 8.08
CA THR A 725 -6.27 19.29 6.80
C THR A 725 -6.09 20.54 5.94
N GLU A 726 -4.83 20.83 5.59
CA GLU A 726 -4.43 21.85 4.63
C GLU A 726 -3.98 21.17 3.32
N LEU A 727 -4.67 21.45 2.22
CA LEU A 727 -4.30 20.92 0.92
C LEU A 727 -3.42 21.94 0.19
N ILE A 728 -2.24 21.49 -0.24
CA ILE A 728 -1.34 22.29 -1.07
C ILE A 728 -1.55 21.86 -2.52
N GLU A 729 -2.16 22.76 -3.29
CA GLU A 729 -2.52 22.48 -4.67
C GLU A 729 -1.59 23.21 -5.63
N GLU A 730 -0.52 22.53 -6.04
CA GLU A 730 0.35 22.93 -7.15
C GLU A 730 0.38 21.78 -8.16
N PRO A 731 -0.32 21.91 -9.30
CA PRO A 731 -0.48 20.83 -10.26
C PRO A 731 0.85 20.25 -10.76
N ASP A 732 1.04 18.94 -10.62
CA ASP A 732 2.18 18.24 -11.21
C ASP A 732 1.87 17.85 -12.66
N PRO A 733 2.73 18.17 -13.62
CA PRO A 733 2.45 17.93 -15.04
C PRO A 733 2.35 16.45 -15.44
N ARG A 734 2.70 15.53 -14.54
CA ARG A 734 2.69 14.09 -14.80
C ARG A 734 1.39 13.41 -14.35
N GLY A 735 0.65 14.04 -13.43
CA GLY A 735 -0.64 13.54 -12.97
C GLY A 735 -1.80 13.98 -13.83
N PRO A 736 -2.89 13.20 -13.91
CA PRO A 736 -4.10 13.64 -14.62
C PRO A 736 -4.63 14.91 -13.94
N PHE A 737 -4.83 15.96 -14.71
CA PHE A 737 -5.16 17.31 -14.22
C PHE A 737 -4.20 17.87 -13.15
N GLY A 738 -3.01 17.29 -13.03
CA GLY A 738 -2.01 17.70 -12.05
C GLY A 738 -2.09 17.00 -10.69
N ALA A 739 -2.88 15.95 -10.54
CA ALA A 739 -3.06 15.23 -9.27
C ALA A 739 -1.83 14.42 -8.86
N LYS A 740 -1.57 14.39 -7.56
CA LYS A 740 -0.63 13.50 -6.88
C LYS A 740 -1.36 12.46 -6.02
N GLU A 741 -0.62 11.62 -5.33
CA GLU A 741 -1.18 10.65 -4.40
C GLU A 741 -1.66 11.31 -3.10
N VAL A 742 -2.58 10.65 -2.40
CA VAL A 742 -3.05 11.01 -1.06
C VAL A 742 -3.28 9.77 -0.18
N GLY A 743 -3.08 8.60 -0.76
CA GLY A 743 -3.42 7.34 -0.08
C GLY A 743 -2.46 6.93 1.02
N GLN A 744 -1.20 7.34 0.98
CA GLN A 744 -0.14 6.81 1.84
C GLN A 744 0.74 7.88 2.49
N GLY A 745 1.08 8.94 1.77
CA GLY A 745 1.96 10.00 2.27
C GLY A 745 1.53 10.62 3.61
N PRO A 746 0.25 10.94 3.81
CA PRO A 746 -0.22 11.55 5.05
C PRO A 746 -0.12 10.68 6.31
N LEU A 747 0.06 9.36 6.18
CA LEU A 747 0.26 8.46 7.32
C LEU A 747 1.64 8.61 7.95
N LEU A 748 2.67 8.79 7.12
CA LEU A 748 4.07 8.64 7.53
C LEU A 748 4.54 9.63 8.60
N PRO A 749 4.13 10.91 8.61
CA PRO A 749 4.61 11.87 9.59
C PRO A 749 3.93 11.74 10.97
N ILE A 750 2.84 10.96 11.08
CA ILE A 750 2.04 10.93 12.32
C ILE A 750 2.82 10.26 13.45
N MET A 751 3.40 9.08 13.23
CA MET A 751 4.11 8.33 14.27
C MET A 751 5.30 9.11 14.85
N PRO A 752 6.22 9.65 14.04
CA PRO A 752 7.33 10.45 14.59
C PRO A 752 6.86 11.76 15.22
N ALA A 753 5.81 12.41 14.70
CA ALA A 753 5.28 13.62 15.31
C ALA A 753 4.69 13.34 16.69
N VAL A 754 4.02 12.20 16.91
CA VAL A 754 3.56 11.78 18.26
C VAL A 754 4.75 11.59 19.19
N ALA A 755 5.80 10.87 18.78
CA ALA A 755 6.98 10.64 19.62
C ALA A 755 7.69 11.96 19.98
N ASN A 756 7.82 12.88 19.02
CA ASN A 756 8.38 14.21 19.23
C ASN A 756 7.50 15.08 20.16
N ALA A 757 6.16 14.98 20.04
CA ALA A 757 5.23 15.68 20.92
C ALA A 757 5.30 15.17 22.38
N VAL A 758 5.46 13.87 22.58
CA VAL A 758 5.66 13.28 23.91
C VAL A 758 6.95 13.82 24.53
N TYR A 759 8.01 13.97 23.73
CA TYR A 759 9.24 14.60 24.22
C TYR A 759 9.02 16.06 24.66
N ASP A 760 8.32 16.86 23.84
CA ASP A 760 8.00 18.24 24.20
C ASP A 760 7.14 18.33 25.48
N ALA A 761 6.21 17.38 25.67
CA ALA A 761 5.28 17.33 26.78
C ALA A 761 5.94 16.97 28.12
N VAL A 762 6.80 15.97 28.16
CA VAL A 762 7.32 15.37 29.41
C VAL A 762 8.84 15.16 29.43
N GLY A 763 9.54 15.50 28.36
CA GLY A 763 11.00 15.46 28.25
C GLY A 763 11.59 14.07 28.32
N VAL A 764 10.91 13.07 27.69
CA VAL A 764 11.43 11.71 27.52
C VAL A 764 11.39 11.29 26.06
N ARG A 765 12.45 10.65 25.58
CA ARG A 765 12.54 10.13 24.20
C ARG A 765 12.02 8.70 24.13
N ILE A 766 11.10 8.44 23.22
CA ILE A 766 10.61 7.10 22.91
C ILE A 766 11.07 6.75 21.50
N ASP A 767 12.11 5.92 21.43
CA ASP A 767 12.74 5.49 20.17
C ASP A 767 12.13 4.18 19.62
N GLU A 768 10.96 3.82 20.12
CA GLU A 768 10.23 2.62 19.76
C GLU A 768 8.72 2.87 19.71
N ILE A 769 8.04 2.39 18.68
CA ILE A 769 6.57 2.43 18.61
C ILE A 769 5.94 1.03 18.72
N PRO A 770 4.70 0.94 19.23
CA PRO A 770 3.85 2.04 19.71
C PRO A 770 4.40 2.70 20.97
N VAL A 771 4.10 4.00 21.15
CA VAL A 771 4.43 4.81 22.33
C VAL A 771 3.41 4.48 23.42
N THR A 772 3.62 3.38 24.12
CA THR A 772 2.66 2.91 25.15
C THR A 772 2.88 3.60 26.49
N PRO A 773 1.86 3.66 27.36
CA PRO A 773 1.99 4.20 28.72
C PRO A 773 3.14 3.56 29.50
N GLU A 774 3.34 2.25 29.37
CA GLU A 774 4.43 1.52 30.03
C GLU A 774 5.82 2.05 29.62
N LYS A 775 6.02 2.29 28.31
CA LYS A 775 7.30 2.81 27.79
C LYS A 775 7.58 4.22 28.29
N ILE A 776 6.57 5.07 28.32
CA ILE A 776 6.66 6.43 28.86
C ILE A 776 7.01 6.38 30.35
N MET A 777 6.33 5.55 31.15
CA MET A 777 6.59 5.41 32.57
C MET A 777 8.01 4.91 32.86
N LYS A 778 8.53 3.98 32.07
CA LYS A 778 9.92 3.52 32.17
C LYS A 778 10.90 4.67 31.91
N ALA A 779 10.69 5.44 30.82
CA ALA A 779 11.53 6.59 30.49
C ALA A 779 11.45 7.72 31.53
N LEU A 780 10.27 7.96 32.12
CA LEU A 780 10.09 8.92 33.23
C LEU A 780 10.81 8.45 34.50
N ALA A 781 10.84 7.14 34.77
CA ALA A 781 11.61 6.60 35.89
C ALA A 781 13.13 6.81 35.71
N GLU A 782 13.65 6.62 34.48
CA GLU A 782 15.04 6.94 34.14
C GLU A 782 15.34 8.45 34.36
N LYS A 783 14.45 9.32 33.87
CA LYS A 783 14.54 10.77 34.07
C LYS A 783 14.60 11.15 35.57
N LYS A 784 13.69 10.56 36.37
CA LYS A 784 13.68 10.79 37.84
C LYS A 784 14.93 10.27 38.52
N ALA A 785 15.55 9.22 38.00
CA ALA A 785 16.80 8.67 38.52
C ALA A 785 18.06 9.41 38.01
N GLY A 786 17.92 10.51 37.26
CA GLY A 786 19.02 11.27 36.68
C GLY A 786 19.81 10.54 35.60
N ARG A 787 19.21 9.50 34.98
CA ARG A 787 19.76 8.76 33.85
C ARG A 787 19.21 9.27 32.52
N ASP A 788 19.68 8.73 31.42
CA ASP A 788 19.17 9.08 30.08
C ASP A 788 17.66 8.85 29.98
N PRO A 789 16.84 9.90 29.80
CA PRO A 789 15.39 9.82 29.84
C PRO A 789 14.81 9.27 28.52
N ARG A 790 15.18 8.04 28.16
CA ARG A 790 14.73 7.39 26.93
C ARG A 790 14.22 5.97 27.15
N PHE A 791 13.41 5.49 26.20
CA PHE A 791 13.04 4.10 26.05
C PHE A 791 13.19 3.69 24.57
N GLY A 792 13.78 2.52 24.34
CA GLY A 792 13.97 1.96 23.00
C GLY A 792 15.25 1.14 22.91
N PRO A 793 15.57 0.58 21.76
CA PRO A 793 16.74 -0.28 21.55
C PRO A 793 18.02 0.51 21.76
N THR A 794 19.04 -0.17 22.28
CA THR A 794 20.36 0.43 22.58
C THR A 794 21.46 -0.07 21.66
N HIS A 795 21.22 -1.16 20.94
CA HIS A 795 22.20 -1.75 20.04
C HIS A 795 21.53 -2.25 18.75
N PHE A 796 22.34 -2.41 17.72
CA PHE A 796 21.99 -3.07 16.48
C PHE A 796 22.86 -4.34 16.35
N PRO A 797 22.28 -5.53 16.13
CA PRO A 797 23.02 -6.77 16.09
C PRO A 797 24.03 -6.80 14.93
N HIS A 798 25.07 -7.62 15.09
CA HIS A 798 26.04 -7.80 14.02
C HIS A 798 25.42 -8.53 12.83
N VAL A 799 25.53 -7.95 11.65
CA VAL A 799 25.13 -8.54 10.37
C VAL A 799 26.34 -8.60 9.47
N ASN A 800 26.58 -9.76 8.85
CA ASN A 800 27.64 -9.91 7.86
C ASN A 800 27.21 -9.28 6.52
N TRP A 801 27.43 -7.98 6.40
CA TRP A 801 27.09 -7.23 5.21
C TRP A 801 27.98 -7.62 4.03
N PRO A 802 27.42 -7.77 2.81
CA PRO A 802 28.24 -7.84 1.61
C PRO A 802 28.97 -6.50 1.38
N GLU A 803 30.00 -6.53 0.56
CA GLU A 803 30.65 -5.29 0.11
C GLU A 803 29.60 -4.38 -0.52
N ALA A 804 29.61 -3.11 -0.11
CA ALA A 804 28.63 -2.15 -0.62
C ALA A 804 28.91 -1.83 -2.11
N LEU A 805 27.85 -1.87 -2.91
CA LEU A 805 27.92 -1.36 -4.27
C LEU A 805 28.03 0.16 -4.19
N ARG A 806 29.21 0.69 -4.56
CA ARG A 806 29.48 2.13 -4.55
C ARG A 806 29.16 2.76 -5.88
N VAL A 807 28.40 3.84 -5.85
CA VAL A 807 27.97 4.60 -7.03
C VAL A 807 28.22 6.07 -6.77
N PRO A 808 28.97 6.79 -7.63
CA PRO A 808 29.05 8.24 -7.53
C PRO A 808 27.64 8.84 -7.66
N PRO A 809 27.27 9.84 -6.87
CA PRO A 809 25.97 10.51 -7.03
C PRO A 809 25.93 11.31 -8.34
N PRO A 810 24.73 11.78 -8.79
CA PRO A 810 24.59 12.48 -10.07
C PRO A 810 25.52 13.69 -10.25
N TRP A 811 25.75 14.45 -9.20
CA TRP A 811 26.61 15.64 -9.20
C TRP A 811 28.12 15.33 -9.20
N GLU A 812 28.52 14.09 -8.94
CA GLU A 812 29.89 13.59 -9.09
C GLU A 812 30.09 12.81 -10.40
N GLY A 813 29.15 12.95 -11.35
CA GLY A 813 29.22 12.30 -12.66
C GLY A 813 28.76 10.84 -12.66
N GLY A 814 28.09 10.39 -11.62
CA GLY A 814 27.50 9.06 -11.58
C GLY A 814 26.40 8.88 -12.63
N ASP A 815 26.43 7.74 -13.31
CA ASP A 815 25.37 7.31 -14.21
C ASP A 815 24.53 6.23 -13.54
N GLY A 816 23.26 6.52 -13.29
CA GLY A 816 22.28 5.55 -12.80
C GLY A 816 22.11 4.34 -13.73
N ASN A 817 22.63 4.39 -14.95
CA ASN A 817 22.60 3.30 -15.92
C ASN A 817 23.86 2.42 -15.88
N ALA A 818 24.94 2.83 -15.21
CA ALA A 818 26.27 2.19 -15.28
C ALA A 818 26.37 0.80 -14.64
N ILE A 819 25.31 0.29 -14.01
CA ILE A 819 25.35 -0.96 -13.23
C ILE A 819 24.91 -2.20 -14.02
N ASN A 820 24.84 -2.12 -15.32
CA ASN A 820 24.68 -3.31 -16.15
C ASN A 820 25.93 -4.22 -16.18
N ASP A 821 27.08 -3.74 -15.68
CA ASP A 821 28.37 -4.42 -15.76
C ASP A 821 28.80 -5.15 -14.48
N VAL A 822 27.97 -5.21 -13.45
CA VAL A 822 28.23 -6.11 -12.32
C VAL A 822 28.14 -7.55 -12.83
N PRO A 823 29.23 -8.34 -12.75
CA PRO A 823 29.18 -9.73 -13.21
C PRO A 823 28.04 -10.44 -12.52
N ARG A 824 27.09 -10.93 -13.31
CA ARG A 824 26.07 -11.84 -12.78
C ARG A 824 26.85 -13.02 -12.19
N ARG A 825 26.80 -13.23 -10.88
CA ARG A 825 27.21 -14.49 -10.29
C ARG A 825 26.53 -15.58 -11.11
N GLU A 826 27.33 -16.41 -11.78
CA GLU A 826 26.79 -17.51 -12.56
C GLU A 826 25.93 -18.35 -11.64
N LYS A 827 24.62 -18.32 -11.89
CA LYS A 827 23.73 -19.29 -11.26
C LYS A 827 24.18 -20.66 -11.76
N PRO A 828 24.31 -21.68 -10.88
CA PRO A 828 24.51 -23.03 -11.34
C PRO A 828 23.43 -23.31 -12.40
N ARG A 829 23.86 -23.79 -13.56
CA ARG A 829 22.99 -24.15 -14.68
C ARG A 829 21.98 -25.17 -14.17
N ARG A 830 20.75 -24.72 -13.85
CA ARG A 830 19.61 -25.63 -13.85
C ARG A 830 19.34 -26.00 -15.30
N GLU A 831 19.26 -27.29 -15.56
CA GLU A 831 18.84 -27.80 -16.87
C GLU A 831 17.58 -27.08 -17.33
N LYS A 832 17.56 -26.75 -18.61
CA LYS A 832 16.48 -26.00 -19.24
C LYS A 832 15.19 -26.84 -19.19
N GLU A 833 14.35 -26.61 -18.21
CA GLU A 833 12.92 -26.84 -18.39
C GLU A 833 12.42 -25.91 -19.49
N LYS A 834 11.88 -26.49 -20.53
CA LYS A 834 11.27 -25.77 -21.65
C LYS A 834 10.12 -24.93 -21.11
N VAL A 835 10.37 -23.65 -20.89
CA VAL A 835 9.29 -22.69 -20.69
C VAL A 835 8.66 -22.49 -22.05
N LEU A 836 7.46 -23.00 -22.21
CA LEU A 836 6.58 -22.65 -23.33
C LEU A 836 6.37 -21.12 -23.26
N ALA A 837 6.75 -20.46 -24.32
CA ALA A 837 6.51 -19.03 -24.53
C ALA A 837 5.01 -18.75 -24.68
N PRO A 838 4.58 -17.47 -24.51
CA PRO A 838 3.36 -16.96 -23.91
C PRO A 838 2.05 -17.48 -24.44
#